data_c51a9101aba865f2c8ce51283ebb93a7
#
_entry.id   c51a9101aba865f2c8ce51283ebb93a7
#
_cell.length_a   1.000
_cell.length_b   1.000
_cell.length_c   1.000
_cell.angle_alpha   90.00
_cell.angle_beta   90.00
_cell.angle_gamma   90.00
#
_symmetry.space_group_name_H-M   'P 1'
#
loop_
_entity.id
_entity.type
_entity.pdbx_description
1 polymer ?
#
loop_
_entity_poly.entity_id
_entity_poly.type
_entity_poly.pdbx_seq_one_letter_code
_entity_poly.pdbx_strand_id
1 'polypeptide(L)'
;MMIPRLKLHETLQPEYAEFLEQLRKTPFSGEIRADFGSRLITSTDNSIYQILPQAALFPKTGQDLVVMFHLAAQNPFKSITFSPRGGGTGTNGQALSPGIIIDCSKYMNQILELNLEQGWVRVQPGVILDQLNAYLKPLGLFFAASLAPSNRATLGGMINTDACGKGSRIYGRTSDHVLELSWVLVNGEMGQSQSIDLNTLTHLKQQPNTLGKIYRQIDEIVTQKRELIAQQFPKIPRFMTGYNLAKVYSPEQETFNLNRILAGSEGTLAIITEAKLKLTPIPKYKQLLAIHYHCFDDALLAASTLLQAEPAAIETLDEKIVELAKEDEIYYQVKDWIEGAKAINLVEFIGDAQTSLERKINQLIEQIETNRHQPQQASGYYLAKNNEEIQKLWELRKKGVGLLGNQKGNRKPIPFIEDTAVPPSQLMNYVQDLKKLLNEYQLDYGMFGHVDVGCLHIRPALDMKLPDDETLIRKLSDQVVALVRQYGGVMWGEHGKGFRSEYTPLFFGEELYQDLRKIKAAFDPENRLNPGKIVTPKGSDGEVVKIESSLRGHFDRQVPAVVRSQYEEVFNCNGNGACFNYNPHEVICPSAKETRDRIHSPKGRASLLREWLRQISLTQADKKPPNLGTLEVALLRVGNTLLKWWGVYDYSHEVYQGMSGCLGCKACVSQCPVHVNIPEFKARFLELYHTRYLRPWRDYLMGNIEMIASWQANSPQLFNLITHNALTYWVSQQLLGLVYLPQLSEFTLQQGLRERKAPLLDLKQLSQLTKPEKSNSVILLQDAFTSFYESQLVLDTYYFLDRLGYTVYIAPFFPNGKPLHVKGFLKQFQSRVKKNIEYLTQLNNLGIPLIGIEPSMVLAYRDEYHKYNDLSMNNLKINLLQEWLVTHLDQLPYIPTDNPYYLLSHCTEKTLALESSKQWQKIFKTMGIPLNLMQTGCCGMAGMYGHETEHYASSRGIYQSSWGPVLAAIEEKQERVLVSGYSCRSQVKRCEGWTPLHPVQGLLSQIKTQT
;
A
#
# COMPACT_ATOMS: atom_id res chain seq x y z
N MET A 1 -17.34 28.28 -9.78
CA MET A 1 -16.13 29.07 -10.07
C MET A 1 -15.24 28.25 -11.01
N MET A 2 -14.69 28.86 -12.07
CA MET A 2 -13.75 28.19 -13.00
C MET A 2 -12.36 28.10 -12.35
N ILE A 3 -11.72 26.93 -12.36
CA ILE A 3 -10.33 26.81 -11.88
C ILE A 3 -9.37 27.59 -12.79
N PRO A 4 -8.23 28.10 -12.24
CA PRO A 4 -7.20 28.74 -13.05
C PRO A 4 -6.47 27.74 -13.94
N ARG A 5 -5.78 28.21 -14.98
CA ARG A 5 -4.78 27.42 -15.69
C ARG A 5 -3.49 27.43 -14.89
N LEU A 6 -2.98 26.24 -14.62
CA LEU A 6 -1.76 26.05 -13.85
C LEU A 6 -0.55 25.90 -14.79
N LYS A 7 0.29 26.93 -14.83
CA LYS A 7 1.50 26.93 -15.65
C LYS A 7 2.61 26.15 -14.96
N LEU A 8 3.55 25.63 -15.73
CA LEU A 8 4.75 25.04 -15.18
C LEU A 8 5.62 26.14 -14.55
N HIS A 9 5.89 26.02 -13.27
CA HIS A 9 6.75 26.96 -12.54
C HIS A 9 8.19 26.45 -12.39
N GLU A 10 8.40 25.14 -12.45
CA GLU A 10 9.69 24.49 -12.26
C GLU A 10 10.09 23.72 -13.52
N THR A 11 10.83 24.39 -14.40
CA THR A 11 11.43 23.81 -15.60
C THR A 11 12.65 22.94 -15.24
N LEU A 12 13.04 22.07 -16.15
CA LEU A 12 14.29 21.33 -16.03
C LEU A 12 15.47 22.29 -16.13
N GLN A 13 16.55 21.99 -15.42
CA GLN A 13 17.82 22.65 -15.66
C GLN A 13 18.30 22.32 -17.08
N PRO A 14 18.89 23.28 -17.80
CA PRO A 14 19.22 23.10 -19.22
C PRO A 14 20.10 21.88 -19.51
N GLU A 15 21.09 21.61 -18.69
CA GLU A 15 21.99 20.46 -18.81
C GLU A 15 21.28 19.11 -18.65
N TYR A 16 20.28 19.03 -17.75
CA TYR A 16 19.46 17.83 -17.59
C TYR A 16 18.50 17.66 -18.77
N ALA A 17 17.93 18.74 -19.28
CA ALA A 17 17.05 18.68 -20.46
C ALA A 17 17.83 18.17 -21.69
N GLU A 18 19.04 18.69 -21.92
CA GLU A 18 19.92 18.26 -23.01
C GLU A 18 20.33 16.79 -22.83
N PHE A 19 20.76 16.39 -21.65
CA PHE A 19 21.10 15.00 -21.35
C PHE A 19 19.96 14.04 -21.69
N LEU A 20 18.72 14.35 -21.27
CA LEU A 20 17.56 13.50 -21.52
C LEU A 20 17.22 13.44 -23.02
N GLU A 21 17.43 14.52 -23.76
CA GLU A 21 17.26 14.54 -25.23
C GLU A 21 18.31 13.66 -25.92
N GLN A 22 19.57 13.77 -25.51
CA GLN A 22 20.63 12.91 -26.06
C GLN A 22 20.41 11.44 -25.68
N LEU A 23 19.98 11.15 -24.44
CA LEU A 23 19.68 9.78 -23.99
C LEU A 23 18.61 9.12 -24.86
N ARG A 24 17.58 9.86 -25.32
CA ARG A 24 16.56 9.34 -26.25
C ARG A 24 17.12 8.93 -27.61
N LYS A 25 18.29 9.44 -28.00
CA LYS A 25 18.97 9.10 -29.28
C LYS A 25 19.91 7.89 -29.14
N THR A 26 20.13 7.40 -27.92
CA THR A 26 20.97 6.21 -27.65
C THR A 26 20.13 4.93 -27.66
N PRO A 27 20.76 3.75 -27.59
CA PRO A 27 20.07 2.46 -27.43
C PRO A 27 19.40 2.24 -26.06
N PHE A 28 19.23 3.28 -25.25
CA PHE A 28 18.52 3.19 -23.98
C PHE A 28 17.08 2.73 -24.20
N SER A 29 16.74 1.53 -23.72
CA SER A 29 15.44 0.90 -23.92
C SER A 29 14.43 1.23 -22.81
N GLY A 30 14.90 1.85 -21.73
CA GLY A 30 14.10 2.21 -20.57
C GLY A 30 13.13 3.37 -20.84
N GLU A 31 12.33 3.69 -19.84
CA GLU A 31 11.36 4.79 -19.90
C GLU A 31 11.96 6.06 -19.30
N ILE A 32 11.73 7.20 -19.95
CA ILE A 32 12.19 8.53 -19.53
C ILE A 32 10.98 9.39 -19.16
N ARG A 33 10.85 9.79 -17.92
CA ARG A 33 9.78 10.65 -17.41
C ARG A 33 10.35 11.96 -16.87
N ALA A 34 10.07 13.04 -17.55
CA ALA A 34 10.50 14.40 -17.18
C ALA A 34 9.31 15.35 -16.95
N ASP A 35 8.07 14.87 -17.13
CA ASP A 35 6.87 15.61 -16.80
C ASP A 35 6.80 15.93 -15.29
N PHE A 36 6.15 17.04 -14.95
CA PHE A 36 6.17 17.55 -13.57
C PHE A 36 5.50 16.57 -12.59
N GLY A 37 4.40 15.94 -12.99
CA GLY A 37 3.72 14.95 -12.16
C GLY A 37 4.59 13.74 -11.83
N SER A 38 5.33 13.19 -12.80
CA SER A 38 6.27 12.07 -12.57
C SER A 38 7.44 12.47 -11.67
N ARG A 39 7.97 13.68 -11.82
CA ARG A 39 8.98 14.24 -10.92
C ARG A 39 8.42 14.37 -9.50
N LEU A 40 7.21 14.91 -9.36
CA LEU A 40 6.55 15.13 -8.08
C LEU A 40 6.27 13.82 -7.33
N ILE A 41 5.76 12.78 -7.98
CA ILE A 41 5.47 11.51 -7.30
C ILE A 41 6.73 10.78 -6.83
N THR A 42 7.87 11.04 -7.48
CA THR A 42 9.18 10.52 -7.07
C THR A 42 9.89 11.43 -6.06
N SER A 43 9.40 12.65 -5.83
CA SER A 43 9.95 13.60 -4.87
C SER A 43 9.73 13.20 -3.40
N THR A 44 8.91 12.19 -3.12
CA THR A 44 8.59 11.73 -1.77
C THR A 44 8.77 10.23 -1.62
N ASP A 45 9.15 9.79 -0.43
CA ASP A 45 9.21 8.38 -0.02
C ASP A 45 8.42 8.16 1.28
N ASN A 46 8.84 7.28 2.18
CA ASN A 46 8.21 7.09 3.49
C ASN A 46 8.77 8.03 4.57
N SER A 47 9.70 8.93 4.22
CA SER A 47 10.24 9.93 5.13
C SER A 47 9.38 11.20 5.19
N ILE A 48 9.82 12.14 6.00
CA ILE A 48 9.18 13.48 6.13
C ILE A 48 9.61 14.45 5.03
N TYR A 49 10.59 14.08 4.20
CA TYR A 49 11.20 14.95 3.20
C TYR A 49 10.44 14.98 1.87
N GLN A 50 10.65 16.08 1.13
CA GLN A 50 10.17 16.23 -0.25
C GLN A 50 11.24 16.97 -1.07
N ILE A 51 11.87 16.27 -2.01
CA ILE A 51 12.95 16.80 -2.87
C ILE A 51 12.54 16.54 -4.32
N LEU A 52 12.27 17.59 -5.08
CA LEU A 52 11.87 17.47 -6.48
C LEU A 52 13.05 17.10 -7.37
N PRO A 53 13.06 15.93 -8.05
CA PRO A 53 14.12 15.55 -8.98
C PRO A 53 13.96 16.24 -10.33
N GLN A 54 15.01 16.18 -11.17
CA GLN A 54 14.96 16.64 -12.57
C GLN A 54 14.17 15.67 -13.45
N ALA A 55 14.32 14.37 -13.25
CA ALA A 55 13.59 13.35 -14.00
C ALA A 55 13.55 12.02 -13.23
N ALA A 56 12.71 11.10 -13.68
CA ALA A 56 12.73 9.69 -13.29
C ALA A 56 13.00 8.82 -14.51
N LEU A 57 13.98 7.92 -14.42
CA LEU A 57 14.33 6.94 -15.44
C LEU A 57 13.99 5.53 -14.93
N PHE A 58 13.46 4.70 -15.81
CA PHE A 58 13.04 3.33 -15.49
C PHE A 58 13.80 2.37 -16.44
N PRO A 59 15.02 1.96 -16.08
CA PRO A 59 15.79 1.01 -16.89
C PRO A 59 15.11 -0.35 -16.96
N LYS A 60 15.28 -1.05 -18.09
CA LYS A 60 14.79 -2.43 -18.27
C LYS A 60 15.87 -3.46 -18.05
N THR A 61 17.12 -3.08 -18.26
CA THR A 61 18.28 -3.98 -18.17
C THR A 61 19.47 -3.26 -17.53
N GLY A 62 20.48 -4.04 -17.11
CA GLY A 62 21.78 -3.49 -16.69
C GLY A 62 22.48 -2.70 -17.82
N GLN A 63 22.27 -3.10 -19.08
CA GLN A 63 22.84 -2.42 -20.25
C GLN A 63 22.28 -1.01 -20.43
N ASP A 64 21.01 -0.75 -20.07
CA ASP A 64 20.46 0.60 -20.06
C ASP A 64 21.24 1.53 -19.13
N LEU A 65 21.67 1.02 -17.96
CA LEU A 65 22.50 1.77 -17.02
C LEU A 65 23.88 2.07 -17.60
N VAL A 66 24.50 1.11 -18.30
CA VAL A 66 25.78 1.30 -18.97
C VAL A 66 25.69 2.41 -20.01
N VAL A 67 24.67 2.34 -20.90
CA VAL A 67 24.42 3.37 -21.93
C VAL A 67 24.24 4.75 -21.31
N MET A 68 23.42 4.83 -20.27
CA MET A 68 23.13 6.07 -19.56
C MET A 68 24.40 6.68 -18.93
N PHE A 69 25.20 5.87 -18.23
CA PHE A 69 26.39 6.37 -17.55
C PHE A 69 27.55 6.69 -18.51
N HIS A 70 27.69 5.94 -19.61
CA HIS A 70 28.65 6.31 -20.66
C HIS A 70 28.32 7.69 -21.28
N LEU A 71 27.04 7.98 -21.53
CA LEU A 71 26.62 9.31 -21.97
C LEU A 71 26.90 10.35 -20.87
N ALA A 72 26.56 10.04 -19.63
CA ALA A 72 26.74 10.95 -18.50
C ALA A 72 28.24 11.23 -18.17
N ALA A 73 29.16 10.35 -18.57
CA ALA A 73 30.59 10.55 -18.39
C ALA A 73 31.19 11.54 -19.41
N GLN A 74 30.45 11.90 -20.44
CA GLN A 74 30.90 12.87 -21.48
C GLN A 74 30.66 14.30 -21.01
N ASN A 75 31.49 15.23 -21.49
CA ASN A 75 31.20 16.67 -21.38
C ASN A 75 30.05 17.03 -22.31
N PRO A 76 29.05 17.84 -21.92
CA PRO A 76 28.95 18.63 -20.67
C PRO A 76 28.25 17.94 -19.46
N PHE A 77 27.96 16.65 -19.50
CA PHE A 77 27.03 15.96 -18.58
C PHE A 77 27.66 15.47 -17.26
N LYS A 78 28.92 15.79 -16.98
CA LYS A 78 29.62 15.31 -15.76
C LYS A 78 29.03 15.85 -14.45
N SER A 79 28.32 16.97 -14.49
CA SER A 79 27.63 17.57 -13.34
C SER A 79 26.33 16.85 -12.96
N ILE A 80 25.77 16.02 -13.85
CA ILE A 80 24.50 15.33 -13.64
C ILE A 80 24.63 14.29 -12.54
N THR A 81 23.71 14.35 -11.59
CA THR A 81 23.65 13.43 -10.44
C THR A 81 22.48 12.44 -10.54
N PHE A 82 22.66 11.28 -9.95
CA PHE A 82 21.73 10.16 -10.02
C PHE A 82 21.47 9.56 -8.64
N SER A 83 20.26 9.08 -8.41
CA SER A 83 19.93 8.33 -7.19
C SER A 83 19.09 7.11 -7.53
N PRO A 84 19.51 5.89 -7.14
CA PRO A 84 18.71 4.70 -7.33
C PRO A 84 17.51 4.68 -6.39
N ARG A 85 16.41 4.10 -6.86
CA ARG A 85 15.18 3.92 -6.10
C ARG A 85 14.63 2.52 -6.26
N GLY A 86 14.30 1.89 -5.13
CA GLY A 86 13.52 0.67 -5.06
C GLY A 86 12.08 0.94 -4.63
N GLY A 87 11.58 0.28 -3.58
CA GLY A 87 10.23 0.45 -3.05
C GLY A 87 9.88 1.85 -2.53
N GLY A 88 10.87 2.67 -2.18
CA GLY A 88 10.66 3.97 -1.53
C GLY A 88 10.07 3.82 -0.13
N THR A 89 10.45 2.75 0.58
CA THR A 89 9.95 2.40 1.92
C THR A 89 10.83 2.91 3.05
N GLY A 90 12.03 3.41 2.76
CA GLY A 90 12.94 3.99 3.74
C GLY A 90 12.36 5.22 4.41
N THR A 91 12.62 5.38 5.72
CA THR A 91 12.08 6.47 6.55
C THR A 91 13.01 7.68 6.65
N ASN A 92 14.23 7.57 6.11
CA ASN A 92 15.27 8.60 6.23
C ASN A 92 15.60 9.32 4.90
N GLY A 93 14.79 9.13 3.84
CA GLY A 93 14.94 9.85 2.58
C GLY A 93 16.08 9.35 1.67
N GLN A 94 16.54 8.12 1.81
CA GLN A 94 17.63 7.54 1.01
C GLN A 94 17.38 7.62 -0.49
N ALA A 95 16.11 7.49 -0.92
CA ALA A 95 15.70 7.45 -2.32
C ALA A 95 15.35 8.83 -2.91
N LEU A 96 15.67 9.92 -2.21
CA LEU A 96 15.35 11.29 -2.62
C LEU A 96 16.60 12.06 -3.06
N SER A 97 16.50 12.77 -4.18
CA SER A 97 17.60 13.54 -4.75
C SER A 97 17.07 14.65 -5.66
N PRO A 98 17.76 15.81 -5.77
CA PRO A 98 17.42 16.83 -6.76
C PRO A 98 17.85 16.46 -8.19
N GLY A 99 18.68 15.42 -8.38
CA GLY A 99 19.15 14.94 -9.68
C GLY A 99 18.15 14.02 -10.38
N ILE A 100 18.62 13.02 -11.09
CA ILE A 100 17.80 12.01 -11.78
C ILE A 100 17.56 10.81 -10.87
N ILE A 101 16.30 10.43 -10.70
CA ILE A 101 15.93 9.20 -9.99
C ILE A 101 15.98 8.01 -10.97
N ILE A 102 16.68 6.94 -10.60
CA ILE A 102 16.71 5.66 -11.33
C ILE A 102 15.83 4.65 -10.60
N ASP A 103 14.61 4.44 -11.07
CA ASP A 103 13.66 3.49 -10.44
C ASP A 103 13.78 2.11 -11.08
N CYS A 104 14.46 1.18 -10.39
CA CYS A 104 14.64 -0.20 -10.84
C CYS A 104 13.42 -1.10 -10.56
N SER A 105 12.39 -0.61 -9.86
CA SER A 105 11.28 -1.46 -9.41
C SER A 105 10.27 -1.79 -10.51
N LYS A 106 10.18 -0.97 -11.58
CA LYS A 106 9.15 -1.09 -12.62
C LYS A 106 9.42 -2.25 -13.58
N TYR A 107 10.64 -2.39 -14.06
CA TYR A 107 11.00 -3.36 -15.12
C TYR A 107 12.02 -4.41 -14.67
N MET A 108 13.00 -4.06 -13.83
CA MET A 108 14.04 -4.99 -13.38
C MET A 108 13.58 -5.79 -12.16
N ASN A 109 12.57 -6.67 -12.34
CA ASN A 109 11.85 -7.33 -11.24
C ASN A 109 11.65 -8.84 -11.44
N GLN A 110 12.57 -9.50 -12.14
CA GLN A 110 12.48 -10.92 -12.44
C GLN A 110 13.33 -11.76 -11.49
N ILE A 111 12.83 -12.96 -11.16
CA ILE A 111 13.60 -14.06 -10.59
C ILE A 111 14.27 -14.76 -11.77
N LEU A 112 15.60 -14.71 -11.83
CA LEU A 112 16.35 -15.14 -13.03
C LEU A 112 16.70 -16.63 -12.99
N GLU A 113 17.13 -17.12 -11.82
CA GLU A 113 17.62 -18.48 -11.66
C GLU A 113 17.39 -18.97 -10.22
N LEU A 114 17.06 -20.23 -10.05
CA LEU A 114 16.96 -20.91 -8.75
C LEU A 114 17.78 -22.19 -8.77
N ASN A 115 18.68 -22.33 -7.80
CA ASN A 115 19.46 -23.55 -7.60
C ASN A 115 19.11 -24.16 -6.24
N LEU A 116 18.32 -25.21 -6.24
CA LEU A 116 17.86 -25.90 -5.03
C LEU A 116 18.98 -26.70 -4.35
N GLU A 117 19.88 -27.31 -5.11
CA GLU A 117 20.97 -28.12 -4.58
C GLU A 117 21.96 -27.28 -3.79
N GLN A 118 22.29 -26.08 -4.30
CA GLN A 118 23.19 -25.13 -3.66
C GLN A 118 22.47 -24.12 -2.74
N GLY A 119 21.14 -24.13 -2.72
CA GLY A 119 20.33 -23.28 -1.82
C GLY A 119 20.43 -21.79 -2.09
N TRP A 120 20.40 -21.37 -3.35
CA TRP A 120 20.42 -19.95 -3.72
C TRP A 120 19.47 -19.57 -4.85
N VAL A 121 19.18 -18.28 -4.94
CA VAL A 121 18.39 -17.68 -6.02
C VAL A 121 19.12 -16.44 -6.59
N ARG A 122 19.05 -16.24 -7.92
CA ARG A 122 19.49 -15.02 -8.60
C ARG A 122 18.30 -14.17 -8.98
N VAL A 123 18.32 -12.90 -8.62
CA VAL A 123 17.20 -11.98 -8.77
C VAL A 123 17.66 -10.62 -9.29
N GLN A 124 16.75 -9.91 -9.95
CA GLN A 124 16.89 -8.50 -10.28
C GLN A 124 16.51 -7.61 -9.07
N PRO A 125 17.03 -6.36 -8.98
CA PRO A 125 16.88 -5.49 -7.81
C PRO A 125 15.43 -5.07 -7.50
N GLY A 126 14.53 -5.08 -8.48
CA GLY A 126 13.12 -4.70 -8.34
C GLY A 126 12.20 -5.83 -7.85
N VAL A 127 12.70 -7.04 -7.63
CA VAL A 127 11.90 -8.14 -7.06
C VAL A 127 11.46 -7.76 -5.64
N ILE A 128 10.19 -7.98 -5.34
CA ILE A 128 9.60 -7.72 -4.02
C ILE A 128 9.79 -8.93 -3.10
N LEU A 129 10.12 -8.68 -1.83
CA LEU A 129 10.40 -9.74 -0.85
C LEU A 129 9.25 -10.76 -0.73
N ASP A 130 8.00 -10.31 -0.60
CA ASP A 130 6.86 -11.24 -0.49
C ASP A 130 6.62 -12.04 -1.79
N GLN A 131 6.91 -11.46 -2.96
CA GLN A 131 6.83 -12.19 -4.23
C GLN A 131 7.89 -13.31 -4.30
N LEU A 132 9.12 -13.02 -3.88
CA LEU A 132 10.16 -14.03 -3.78
C LEU A 132 9.76 -15.14 -2.80
N ASN A 133 9.31 -14.77 -1.60
CA ASN A 133 8.95 -15.74 -0.57
C ASN A 133 7.69 -16.56 -0.96
N ALA A 134 6.74 -15.98 -1.67
CA ALA A 134 5.61 -16.73 -2.23
C ALA A 134 6.06 -17.77 -3.29
N TYR A 135 7.03 -17.40 -4.12
CA TYR A 135 7.63 -18.32 -5.11
C TYR A 135 8.41 -19.47 -4.44
N LEU A 136 9.14 -19.19 -3.35
CA LEU A 136 9.98 -20.17 -2.65
C LEU A 136 9.21 -21.08 -1.67
N LYS A 137 8.08 -20.60 -1.12
CA LYS A 137 7.31 -21.28 -0.07
C LYS A 137 6.89 -22.73 -0.44
N PRO A 138 6.39 -23.04 -1.67
CA PRO A 138 6.06 -24.41 -2.05
C PRO A 138 7.26 -25.36 -2.03
N LEU A 139 8.48 -24.82 -2.11
CA LEU A 139 9.75 -25.54 -2.08
C LEU A 139 10.32 -25.70 -0.66
N GLY A 140 9.60 -25.23 0.37
CA GLY A 140 10.05 -25.27 1.75
C GLY A 140 11.15 -24.26 2.10
N LEU A 141 11.36 -23.23 1.26
CA LEU A 141 12.44 -22.25 1.38
C LEU A 141 11.90 -20.84 1.53
N PHE A 142 12.73 -19.94 2.05
CA PHE A 142 12.45 -18.52 2.08
C PHE A 142 13.74 -17.69 2.12
N PHE A 143 13.65 -16.41 1.79
CA PHE A 143 14.69 -15.43 2.04
C PHE A 143 14.50 -14.85 3.45
N ALA A 144 15.48 -15.05 4.33
CA ALA A 144 15.26 -14.95 5.77
C ALA A 144 15.25 -13.52 6.34
N ALA A 145 15.71 -12.50 5.62
CA ALA A 145 15.63 -11.11 6.08
C ALA A 145 14.16 -10.63 6.09
N SER A 146 13.55 -10.56 7.26
CA SER A 146 12.15 -10.17 7.43
C SER A 146 12.01 -8.65 7.58
N LEU A 147 10.97 -8.06 6.95
CA LEU A 147 10.68 -6.63 7.02
C LEU A 147 9.19 -6.36 7.21
N ALA A 148 8.84 -5.28 7.90
CA ALA A 148 7.45 -4.82 7.98
C ALA A 148 6.85 -4.45 6.61
N PRO A 149 7.56 -3.73 5.70
CA PRO A 149 7.08 -3.41 4.36
C PRO A 149 7.37 -4.51 3.30
N SER A 150 7.44 -5.79 3.68
CA SER A 150 7.83 -6.91 2.80
C SER A 150 7.02 -7.01 1.50
N ASN A 151 5.74 -6.61 1.52
CA ASN A 151 4.85 -6.63 0.37
C ASN A 151 5.16 -5.55 -0.70
N ARG A 152 6.14 -4.68 -0.46
CA ARG A 152 6.53 -3.58 -1.36
C ARG A 152 8.02 -3.22 -1.32
N ALA A 153 8.79 -3.75 -0.38
CA ALA A 153 10.25 -3.59 -0.32
C ALA A 153 10.92 -4.42 -1.42
N THR A 154 11.79 -3.79 -2.20
CA THR A 154 12.56 -4.45 -3.27
C THR A 154 13.86 -5.01 -2.73
N LEU A 155 14.33 -6.13 -3.29
CA LEU A 155 15.59 -6.77 -2.87
C LEU A 155 16.79 -5.84 -3.07
N GLY A 156 16.84 -5.09 -4.17
CA GLY A 156 17.89 -4.07 -4.37
C GLY A 156 17.86 -2.97 -3.32
N GLY A 157 16.66 -2.53 -2.88
CA GLY A 157 16.51 -1.59 -1.77
C GLY A 157 16.98 -2.20 -0.44
N MET A 158 16.63 -3.47 -0.17
CA MET A 158 17.07 -4.20 1.02
C MET A 158 18.58 -4.35 1.09
N ILE A 159 19.24 -4.70 -0.02
CA ILE A 159 20.69 -4.79 -0.10
C ILE A 159 21.31 -3.41 0.15
N ASN A 160 20.82 -2.36 -0.51
CA ASN A 160 21.39 -1.02 -0.38
C ASN A 160 21.23 -0.39 1.02
N THR A 161 20.26 -0.84 1.80
CA THR A 161 20.09 -0.41 3.21
C THR A 161 20.62 -1.45 4.21
N ASP A 162 21.12 -2.59 3.74
CA ASP A 162 21.46 -3.76 4.56
C ASP A 162 20.32 -4.13 5.52
N ALA A 163 19.10 -4.12 4.98
CA ALA A 163 17.85 -4.19 5.74
C ALA A 163 17.77 -5.46 6.59
N CYS A 164 17.23 -5.32 7.78
CA CYS A 164 16.89 -6.41 8.69
C CYS A 164 15.62 -6.06 9.46
N GLY A 165 15.13 -6.99 10.26
CA GLY A 165 13.92 -6.79 11.05
C GLY A 165 13.74 -7.96 12.02
N LYS A 166 12.50 -8.37 12.24
CA LYS A 166 12.16 -9.46 13.15
C LYS A 166 13.00 -10.72 12.88
N GLY A 167 13.57 -11.31 13.93
CA GLY A 167 14.39 -12.52 13.84
C GLY A 167 15.83 -12.29 13.37
N SER A 168 16.30 -11.03 13.22
CA SER A 168 17.67 -10.75 12.79
C SER A 168 18.74 -11.29 13.76
N ARG A 169 18.39 -11.57 15.01
CA ARG A 169 19.28 -12.22 15.97
C ARG A 169 19.69 -13.62 15.51
N ILE A 170 18.80 -14.36 14.84
CA ILE A 170 19.07 -15.70 14.30
C ILE A 170 19.50 -15.62 12.83
N TYR A 171 18.77 -14.86 12.04
CA TYR A 171 18.93 -14.84 10.58
C TYR A 171 19.92 -13.79 10.09
N GLY A 172 20.35 -12.85 10.93
CA GLY A 172 21.24 -11.77 10.51
C GLY A 172 20.54 -10.69 9.68
N ARG A 173 21.31 -10.05 8.82
CA ARG A 173 20.89 -8.96 7.92
C ARG A 173 20.89 -9.42 6.47
N THR A 174 20.40 -8.58 5.59
CA THR A 174 20.40 -8.86 4.13
C THR A 174 21.80 -9.20 3.63
N SER A 175 22.84 -8.46 4.05
CA SER A 175 24.22 -8.71 3.62
C SER A 175 24.77 -10.08 4.02
N ASP A 176 24.23 -10.72 5.07
CA ASP A 176 24.65 -12.06 5.48
C ASP A 176 24.15 -13.15 4.53
N HIS A 177 23.19 -12.83 3.67
CA HIS A 177 22.63 -13.71 2.67
C HIS A 177 23.08 -13.38 1.24
N VAL A 178 23.84 -12.31 1.03
CA VAL A 178 24.36 -11.94 -0.30
C VAL A 178 25.59 -12.75 -0.62
N LEU A 179 25.49 -13.62 -1.65
CA LEU A 179 26.59 -14.42 -2.16
C LEU A 179 27.37 -13.65 -3.26
N GLU A 180 26.64 -13.01 -4.18
CA GLU A 180 27.22 -12.31 -5.33
C GLU A 180 26.36 -11.10 -5.68
N LEU A 181 26.98 -10.00 -6.12
CA LEU A 181 26.32 -8.84 -6.68
C LEU A 181 26.88 -8.52 -8.06
N SER A 182 26.00 -8.22 -9.02
CA SER A 182 26.35 -7.55 -10.27
C SER A 182 25.92 -6.09 -10.17
N TRP A 183 26.75 -5.17 -10.65
CA TRP A 183 26.53 -3.74 -10.49
C TRP A 183 27.18 -2.91 -11.61
N VAL A 184 26.76 -1.65 -11.73
CA VAL A 184 27.30 -0.68 -12.67
C VAL A 184 27.79 0.56 -11.93
N LEU A 185 29.02 1.01 -12.23
CA LEU A 185 29.60 2.25 -11.71
C LEU A 185 29.09 3.48 -12.48
N VAL A 186 29.27 4.66 -11.91
CA VAL A 186 28.87 5.94 -12.53
C VAL A 186 29.63 6.28 -13.83
N ASN A 187 30.74 5.61 -14.12
CA ASN A 187 31.47 5.71 -15.38
C ASN A 187 31.02 4.71 -16.45
N GLY A 188 30.01 3.85 -16.14
CA GLY A 188 29.48 2.82 -17.02
C GLY A 188 30.21 1.47 -16.96
N GLU A 189 31.28 1.35 -16.15
CA GLU A 189 31.93 0.05 -15.96
C GLU A 189 31.01 -0.91 -15.21
N MET A 190 30.85 -2.13 -15.74
CA MET A 190 30.17 -3.24 -15.06
C MET A 190 31.13 -3.98 -14.16
N GLY A 191 30.66 -4.38 -12.99
CA GLY A 191 31.42 -5.17 -12.06
C GLY A 191 30.60 -6.28 -11.42
N GLN A 192 31.33 -7.25 -10.86
CA GLN A 192 30.78 -8.35 -10.09
C GLN A 192 31.60 -8.53 -8.82
N SER A 193 30.94 -8.86 -7.73
CA SER A 193 31.61 -9.04 -6.44
C SER A 193 31.03 -10.23 -5.69
N GLN A 194 31.92 -10.95 -5.02
CA GLN A 194 31.62 -12.11 -4.17
C GLN A 194 32.70 -12.22 -3.09
N SER A 195 32.61 -13.16 -2.18
CA SER A 195 33.68 -13.52 -1.27
C SER A 195 34.82 -14.17 -2.07
N ILE A 196 36.07 -13.69 -1.91
CA ILE A 196 37.25 -14.13 -2.65
C ILE A 196 38.37 -14.48 -1.68
N ASP A 197 39.26 -15.40 -2.07
CA ASP A 197 40.47 -15.73 -1.35
C ASP A 197 41.55 -14.63 -1.52
N LEU A 198 42.62 -14.68 -0.71
CA LEU A 198 43.70 -13.70 -0.70
C LEU A 198 44.55 -13.68 -1.98
N ASN A 199 44.65 -14.81 -2.68
CA ASN A 199 45.38 -14.87 -3.96
C ASN A 199 44.59 -14.10 -5.03
N THR A 200 43.30 -14.35 -5.15
CA THR A 200 42.38 -13.62 -6.03
C THR A 200 42.39 -12.12 -5.69
N LEU A 201 42.38 -11.74 -4.41
CA LEU A 201 42.46 -10.34 -3.97
C LEU A 201 43.77 -9.72 -4.47
N THR A 202 44.91 -10.44 -4.31
CA THR A 202 46.22 -9.92 -4.76
C THR A 202 46.23 -9.68 -6.26
N HIS A 203 45.65 -10.58 -7.04
CA HIS A 203 45.56 -10.41 -8.50
C HIS A 203 44.65 -9.21 -8.87
N LEU A 204 43.50 -9.07 -8.24
CA LEU A 204 42.58 -7.94 -8.50
C LEU A 204 43.21 -6.59 -8.16
N LYS A 205 43.99 -6.51 -7.08
CA LYS A 205 44.72 -5.30 -6.66
C LYS A 205 45.74 -4.85 -7.69
N GLN A 206 46.31 -5.72 -8.50
CA GLN A 206 47.31 -5.41 -9.53
C GLN A 206 46.66 -4.82 -10.80
N GLN A 207 45.35 -4.95 -10.97
CA GLN A 207 44.68 -4.40 -12.15
C GLN A 207 44.74 -2.87 -12.19
N PRO A 208 45.09 -2.26 -13.37
CA PRO A 208 45.24 -0.80 -13.48
C PRO A 208 43.89 -0.06 -13.64
N ASN A 209 42.76 -0.77 -13.62
CA ASN A 209 41.43 -0.23 -13.80
C ASN A 209 40.78 0.28 -12.49
N THR A 210 39.52 0.80 -12.57
CA THR A 210 38.75 1.29 -11.42
C THR A 210 38.55 0.21 -10.38
N LEU A 211 38.27 -1.03 -10.81
CA LEU A 211 38.07 -2.17 -9.91
C LEU A 211 39.31 -2.45 -9.05
N GLY A 212 40.51 -2.50 -9.66
CA GLY A 212 41.76 -2.68 -8.92
C GLY A 212 42.02 -1.57 -7.92
N LYS A 213 41.71 -0.31 -8.28
CA LYS A 213 41.78 0.83 -7.35
C LYS A 213 40.87 0.65 -6.15
N ILE A 214 39.63 0.18 -6.35
CA ILE A 214 38.65 -0.07 -5.30
C ILE A 214 39.17 -1.14 -4.34
N TYR A 215 39.63 -2.27 -4.85
CA TYR A 215 40.16 -3.35 -4.01
C TYR A 215 41.38 -2.92 -3.22
N ARG A 216 42.35 -2.18 -3.84
CA ARG A 216 43.50 -1.64 -3.14
C ARG A 216 43.11 -0.73 -1.98
N GLN A 217 42.21 0.24 -2.26
CA GLN A 217 41.85 1.24 -1.26
C GLN A 217 41.14 0.61 -0.05
N ILE A 218 40.24 -0.35 -0.28
CA ILE A 218 39.49 -0.98 0.81
C ILE A 218 40.41 -1.93 1.61
N ASP A 219 41.22 -2.74 0.93
CA ASP A 219 42.15 -3.65 1.59
C ASP A 219 43.19 -2.90 2.46
N GLU A 220 43.73 -1.79 1.95
CA GLU A 220 44.65 -0.94 2.71
C GLU A 220 44.02 -0.43 4.02
N ILE A 221 42.77 0.11 3.93
CA ILE A 221 42.03 0.63 5.09
C ILE A 221 41.77 -0.49 6.10
N VAL A 222 41.23 -1.63 5.67
CA VAL A 222 40.83 -2.72 6.60
C VAL A 222 42.02 -3.36 7.24
N THR A 223 43.14 -3.45 6.52
CA THR A 223 44.37 -4.07 7.05
C THR A 223 45.10 -3.14 8.00
N GLN A 224 45.35 -1.87 7.59
CA GLN A 224 46.10 -0.90 8.38
C GLN A 224 45.36 -0.40 9.62
N LYS A 225 43.99 -0.34 9.53
CA LYS A 225 43.16 0.23 10.61
C LYS A 225 42.31 -0.81 11.34
N ARG A 226 42.71 -2.05 11.31
CA ARG A 226 41.95 -3.16 11.90
C ARG A 226 41.57 -2.93 13.37
N GLU A 227 42.52 -2.46 14.18
CA GLU A 227 42.31 -2.20 15.61
C GLU A 227 41.38 -1.01 15.83
N LEU A 228 41.55 0.07 15.06
CA LEU A 228 40.69 1.25 15.13
C LEU A 228 39.27 0.89 14.73
N ILE A 229 39.07 0.11 13.66
CA ILE A 229 37.79 -0.39 13.24
C ILE A 229 37.13 -1.21 14.35
N ALA A 230 37.88 -2.16 14.95
CA ALA A 230 37.37 -2.98 16.04
C ALA A 230 37.02 -2.15 17.31
N GLN A 231 37.69 -1.02 17.54
CA GLN A 231 37.42 -0.12 18.66
C GLN A 231 36.21 0.79 18.41
N GLN A 232 36.09 1.38 17.23
CA GLN A 232 35.12 2.43 16.91
C GLN A 232 33.79 1.89 16.41
N PHE A 233 33.73 0.70 15.79
CA PHE A 233 32.51 0.12 15.30
C PHE A 233 31.58 -0.25 16.46
N PRO A 234 30.27 0.02 16.34
CA PRO A 234 29.28 -0.25 17.38
C PRO A 234 29.27 -1.72 17.83
N LYS A 235 29.28 -1.96 19.14
CA LYS A 235 29.28 -3.30 19.75
C LYS A 235 27.87 -3.71 20.17
N ILE A 236 26.90 -3.48 19.29
CA ILE A 236 25.49 -3.83 19.48
C ILE A 236 25.04 -4.82 18.42
N PRO A 237 24.04 -5.66 18.70
CA PRO A 237 23.62 -6.72 17.78
C PRO A 237 23.10 -6.18 16.43
N ARG A 238 22.48 -5.00 16.44
CA ARG A 238 21.84 -4.42 15.26
C ARG A 238 22.24 -2.95 15.08
N PHE A 239 22.87 -2.66 13.94
CA PHE A 239 23.25 -1.30 13.56
C PHE A 239 23.54 -1.22 12.05
N MET A 240 23.36 -0.03 11.45
CA MET A 240 23.71 0.27 10.07
C MET A 240 24.91 1.22 10.03
N THR A 241 25.96 0.81 9.33
CA THR A 241 27.16 1.64 9.21
C THR A 241 27.22 2.46 7.94
N GLY A 242 26.46 2.08 6.94
CA GLY A 242 26.71 2.43 5.56
C GLY A 242 27.76 1.45 4.97
N TYR A 243 29.04 1.80 5.00
CA TYR A 243 30.12 0.91 4.52
C TYR A 243 30.65 0.08 5.69
N ASN A 244 30.39 -1.22 5.70
CA ASN A 244 30.68 -2.09 6.84
C ASN A 244 32.12 -2.61 6.80
N LEU A 245 33.09 -1.78 7.21
CA LEU A 245 34.51 -2.09 7.23
C LEU A 245 34.84 -3.29 8.12
N ALA A 246 34.10 -3.48 9.21
CA ALA A 246 34.35 -4.55 10.18
C ALA A 246 34.05 -5.97 9.66
N LYS A 247 33.34 -6.09 8.55
CA LYS A 247 32.90 -7.39 7.97
C LYS A 247 33.49 -7.69 6.59
N VAL A 248 34.39 -6.83 6.09
CA VAL A 248 35.02 -7.01 4.76
C VAL A 248 35.99 -8.18 4.75
N TYR A 249 36.79 -8.33 5.80
CA TYR A 249 37.77 -9.41 5.97
C TYR A 249 37.26 -10.43 6.97
N SER A 250 37.27 -11.71 6.61
CA SER A 250 37.03 -12.84 7.50
C SER A 250 38.35 -13.55 7.79
N PRO A 251 38.98 -13.37 9.01
CA PRO A 251 40.24 -14.03 9.36
C PRO A 251 40.14 -15.55 9.41
N GLU A 252 38.99 -16.08 9.85
CA GLU A 252 38.71 -17.51 9.99
C GLU A 252 38.66 -18.24 8.65
N GLN A 253 38.17 -17.56 7.61
CA GLN A 253 38.00 -18.08 6.26
C GLN A 253 39.09 -17.61 5.30
N GLU A 254 39.94 -16.72 5.73
CA GLU A 254 40.97 -16.04 4.90
C GLU A 254 40.37 -15.44 3.61
N THR A 255 39.21 -14.82 3.74
CA THR A 255 38.46 -14.26 2.59
C THR A 255 38.22 -12.77 2.73
N PHE A 256 38.17 -12.09 1.57
CA PHE A 256 37.80 -10.69 1.42
C PHE A 256 36.45 -10.59 0.69
N ASN A 257 35.56 -9.81 1.21
CA ASN A 257 34.19 -9.70 0.66
C ASN A 257 33.75 -8.25 0.42
N LEU A 258 33.84 -7.80 -0.84
CA LEU A 258 33.44 -6.45 -1.26
C LEU A 258 31.93 -6.20 -1.09
N ASN A 259 31.09 -7.25 -1.10
CA ASN A 259 29.65 -7.11 -0.88
C ASN A 259 29.31 -6.46 0.46
N ARG A 260 30.21 -6.55 1.47
CA ARG A 260 30.03 -5.91 2.79
C ARG A 260 30.12 -4.38 2.74
N ILE A 261 30.73 -3.82 1.69
CA ILE A 261 30.79 -2.38 1.43
C ILE A 261 29.62 -1.94 0.55
N LEU A 262 29.26 -2.74 -0.45
CA LEU A 262 28.15 -2.44 -1.38
C LEU A 262 26.79 -2.58 -0.69
N ALA A 263 26.62 -3.61 0.14
CA ALA A 263 25.42 -3.73 0.98
C ALA A 263 25.43 -2.64 2.08
N GLY A 264 24.32 -1.88 2.18
CA GLY A 264 24.24 -0.74 3.10
C GLY A 264 24.78 0.58 2.52
N SER A 265 25.27 0.58 1.27
CA SER A 265 25.80 1.79 0.63
C SER A 265 24.75 2.83 0.24
N GLU A 266 23.48 2.54 0.38
CA GLU A 266 22.36 3.43 0.02
C GLU A 266 22.45 3.97 -1.42
N GLY A 267 23.05 3.17 -2.34
CA GLY A 267 23.23 3.55 -3.74
C GLY A 267 24.23 4.69 -3.98
N THR A 268 25.14 4.91 -3.05
CA THR A 268 26.20 5.94 -3.18
C THR A 268 27.43 5.44 -3.92
N LEU A 269 27.61 4.13 -4.10
CA LEU A 269 28.81 3.52 -4.70
C LEU A 269 28.57 2.97 -6.10
N ALA A 270 27.49 2.24 -6.30
CA ALA A 270 27.15 1.58 -7.56
C ALA A 270 25.63 1.35 -7.65
N ILE A 271 25.12 1.07 -8.86
CA ILE A 271 23.74 0.61 -9.07
C ILE A 271 23.76 -0.91 -9.21
N ILE A 272 23.07 -1.61 -8.30
CA ILE A 272 22.96 -3.08 -8.33
C ILE A 272 22.00 -3.48 -9.47
N THR A 273 22.42 -4.43 -10.30
CA THR A 273 21.65 -4.97 -11.43
C THR A 273 21.13 -6.38 -11.18
N GLU A 274 21.89 -7.20 -10.43
CA GLU A 274 21.51 -8.54 -10.04
C GLU A 274 22.10 -8.90 -8.68
N ALA A 275 21.45 -9.82 -7.98
CA ALA A 275 21.96 -10.38 -6.73
C ALA A 275 21.74 -11.90 -6.68
N LYS A 276 22.76 -12.64 -6.27
CA LYS A 276 22.69 -14.04 -5.91
C LYS A 276 22.55 -14.13 -4.40
N LEU A 277 21.45 -14.71 -3.95
CA LEU A 277 21.02 -14.69 -2.55
C LEU A 277 20.93 -16.12 -2.00
N LYS A 278 21.50 -16.33 -0.80
CA LYS A 278 21.37 -17.59 -0.06
C LYS A 278 19.95 -17.74 0.48
N LEU A 279 19.40 -18.95 0.35
CA LEU A 279 18.09 -19.32 0.84
C LEU A 279 18.17 -20.06 2.18
N THR A 280 17.09 -19.96 2.94
CA THR A 280 16.95 -20.58 4.26
C THR A 280 15.76 -21.54 4.24
N PRO A 281 15.86 -22.76 4.80
CA PRO A 281 14.72 -23.64 4.99
C PRO A 281 13.68 -23.00 5.94
N ILE A 282 12.40 -23.21 5.64
CA ILE A 282 11.31 -22.77 6.52
C ILE A 282 11.33 -23.67 7.76
N PRO A 283 11.37 -23.10 9.00
CA PRO A 283 11.31 -23.87 10.24
C PRO A 283 10.05 -24.73 10.32
N LYS A 284 10.19 -25.97 10.77
CA LYS A 284 9.07 -26.92 10.87
C LYS A 284 8.05 -26.51 11.93
N TYR A 285 8.53 -25.99 13.04
CA TYR A 285 7.69 -25.62 14.18
C TYR A 285 7.91 -24.17 14.55
N LYS A 286 6.81 -23.52 14.88
CA LYS A 286 6.76 -22.12 15.30
C LYS A 286 5.71 -21.95 16.39
N GLN A 287 6.09 -21.23 17.46
CA GLN A 287 5.21 -20.91 18.57
C GLN A 287 5.36 -19.41 18.93
N LEU A 288 4.29 -18.80 19.41
CA LEU A 288 4.28 -17.40 19.81
C LEU A 288 3.61 -17.26 21.19
N LEU A 289 4.34 -16.63 22.10
CA LEU A 289 3.87 -16.28 23.43
C LEU A 289 3.68 -14.76 23.52
N ALA A 290 2.45 -14.31 23.78
CA ALA A 290 2.15 -12.92 24.08
C ALA A 290 2.21 -12.74 25.61
N ILE A 291 3.17 -11.96 26.11
CA ILE A 291 3.38 -11.70 27.54
C ILE A 291 2.83 -10.31 27.85
N HIS A 292 1.99 -10.21 28.88
CA HIS A 292 1.28 -9.00 29.27
C HIS A 292 2.01 -8.28 30.41
N TYR A 293 1.97 -6.94 30.37
CA TYR A 293 2.58 -6.10 31.40
C TYR A 293 1.64 -4.96 31.81
N HIS A 294 1.82 -4.46 33.03
CA HIS A 294 1.08 -3.32 33.57
C HIS A 294 1.54 -1.97 33.01
N CYS A 295 2.77 -1.89 32.54
CA CYS A 295 3.33 -0.71 31.88
C CYS A 295 4.45 -1.12 30.89
N PHE A 296 4.82 -0.18 30.03
CA PHE A 296 5.85 -0.40 29.02
C PHE A 296 7.24 -0.61 29.63
N ASP A 297 7.52 0.08 30.74
CA ASP A 297 8.83 -0.04 31.41
C ASP A 297 9.08 -1.46 31.94
N ASP A 298 8.03 -2.13 32.44
CA ASP A 298 8.11 -3.56 32.85
C ASP A 298 8.40 -4.46 31.66
N ALA A 299 7.77 -4.20 30.51
CA ALA A 299 8.02 -4.94 29.26
C ALA A 299 9.46 -4.80 28.76
N LEU A 300 10.06 -3.60 28.89
CA LEU A 300 11.44 -3.33 28.54
C LEU A 300 12.42 -4.00 29.51
N LEU A 301 12.15 -3.94 30.80
CA LEU A 301 12.97 -4.58 31.84
C LEU A 301 13.04 -6.10 31.63
N ALA A 302 11.92 -6.73 31.30
CA ALA A 302 11.82 -8.17 31.07
C ALA A 302 12.64 -8.64 29.85
N ALA A 303 12.95 -7.77 28.89
CA ALA A 303 13.60 -8.15 27.62
C ALA A 303 14.89 -8.92 27.81
N SER A 304 15.75 -8.49 28.74
CA SER A 304 17.03 -9.15 29.03
C SER A 304 16.87 -10.56 29.65
N THR A 305 15.85 -10.75 30.48
CA THR A 305 15.52 -12.05 31.09
C THR A 305 14.92 -13.00 30.03
N LEU A 306 14.01 -12.48 29.19
CA LEU A 306 13.40 -13.25 28.10
C LEU A 306 14.43 -13.78 27.10
N LEU A 307 15.52 -13.05 26.88
CA LEU A 307 16.63 -13.50 26.01
C LEU A 307 17.30 -14.79 26.48
N GLN A 308 17.26 -15.09 27.78
CA GLN A 308 17.82 -16.35 28.33
C GLN A 308 17.06 -17.59 27.84
N ALA A 309 15.78 -17.44 27.47
CA ALA A 309 15.00 -18.53 26.88
C ALA A 309 15.35 -18.78 25.39
N GLU A 310 16.28 -18.04 24.82
CA GLU A 310 16.74 -18.13 23.43
C GLU A 310 15.59 -18.04 22.40
N PRO A 311 14.70 -17.03 22.47
CA PRO A 311 13.66 -16.83 21.47
C PRO A 311 14.24 -16.43 20.11
N ALA A 312 13.47 -16.60 19.04
CA ALA A 312 13.83 -16.14 17.71
C ALA A 312 13.69 -14.63 17.58
N ALA A 313 12.69 -14.05 18.25
CA ALA A 313 12.44 -12.60 18.27
C ALA A 313 11.66 -12.22 19.53
N ILE A 314 11.87 -10.99 20.02
CA ILE A 314 11.04 -10.33 21.03
C ILE A 314 10.63 -8.95 20.49
N GLU A 315 9.33 -8.82 20.19
CA GLU A 315 8.73 -7.58 19.68
C GLU A 315 7.88 -6.95 20.76
N THR A 316 8.04 -5.65 20.98
CA THR A 316 7.30 -4.94 22.02
C THR A 316 6.30 -3.95 21.46
N LEU A 317 5.18 -3.76 22.19
CA LEU A 317 4.11 -2.78 21.94
C LEU A 317 3.84 -1.99 23.23
N ASP A 318 3.82 -0.66 23.12
CA ASP A 318 3.54 0.21 24.25
C ASP A 318 2.04 0.42 24.50
N GLU A 319 1.72 1.12 25.60
CA GLU A 319 0.34 1.42 26.02
C GLU A 319 -0.43 2.17 24.94
N LYS A 320 0.22 3.09 24.21
CA LYS A 320 -0.42 3.90 23.18
C LYS A 320 -0.91 3.05 22.01
N ILE A 321 -0.09 2.11 21.57
CA ILE A 321 -0.47 1.21 20.46
C ILE A 321 -1.58 0.24 20.88
N VAL A 322 -1.49 -0.31 22.10
CA VAL A 322 -2.53 -1.21 22.63
C VAL A 322 -3.86 -0.46 22.77
N GLU A 323 -3.84 0.80 23.22
CA GLU A 323 -5.03 1.63 23.33
C GLU A 323 -5.64 1.97 21.96
N LEU A 324 -4.81 2.40 21.00
CA LEU A 324 -5.27 2.67 19.63
C LEU A 324 -5.79 1.41 18.92
N ALA A 325 -5.27 0.24 19.26
CA ALA A 325 -5.76 -1.01 18.70
C ALA A 325 -7.22 -1.29 19.10
N LYS A 326 -7.70 -0.81 20.26
CA LYS A 326 -9.09 -0.98 20.70
C LYS A 326 -10.11 -0.28 19.78
N GLU A 327 -9.68 0.73 19.03
CA GLU A 327 -10.49 1.40 17.99
C GLU A 327 -10.39 0.73 16.62
N ASP A 328 -9.52 -0.29 16.43
CA ASP A 328 -9.31 -1.01 15.15
C ASP A 328 -10.01 -2.39 15.17
N GLU A 329 -10.37 -2.87 13.99
CA GLU A 329 -11.00 -4.18 13.80
C GLU A 329 -10.14 -5.35 14.30
N ILE A 330 -8.81 -5.20 14.30
CA ILE A 330 -7.90 -6.23 14.79
C ILE A 330 -8.15 -6.55 16.27
N TYR A 331 -8.59 -5.57 17.05
CA TYR A 331 -8.87 -5.76 18.48
C TYR A 331 -9.92 -6.85 18.72
N TYR A 332 -11.01 -6.83 17.96
CA TYR A 332 -12.07 -7.83 18.08
C TYR A 332 -11.62 -9.26 17.76
N GLN A 333 -10.50 -9.39 17.04
CA GLN A 333 -9.92 -10.69 16.70
C GLN A 333 -8.92 -11.19 17.73
N VAL A 334 -8.31 -10.29 18.51
CA VAL A 334 -7.24 -10.62 19.47
C VAL A 334 -7.54 -10.23 20.91
N LYS A 335 -8.68 -9.59 21.19
CA LYS A 335 -9.02 -9.03 22.51
C LYS A 335 -8.86 -10.05 23.64
N ASP A 336 -9.34 -11.28 23.42
CA ASP A 336 -9.30 -12.33 24.44
C ASP A 336 -7.85 -12.81 24.74
N TRP A 337 -6.92 -12.53 23.83
CA TRP A 337 -5.50 -12.91 23.92
C TRP A 337 -4.62 -11.83 24.52
N ILE A 338 -5.13 -10.60 24.64
CA ILE A 338 -4.42 -9.43 25.16
C ILE A 338 -5.21 -8.72 26.27
N GLU A 339 -6.23 -9.38 26.83
CA GLU A 339 -7.09 -8.78 27.85
C GLU A 339 -6.29 -8.37 29.07
N GLY A 340 -6.52 -7.14 29.56
CA GLY A 340 -5.83 -6.58 30.72
C GLY A 340 -4.41 -6.10 30.47
N ALA A 341 -3.83 -6.38 29.30
CA ALA A 341 -2.48 -5.89 28.97
C ALA A 341 -2.49 -4.38 28.68
N LYS A 342 -1.55 -3.65 29.28
CA LYS A 342 -1.23 -2.28 28.86
C LYS A 342 -0.06 -2.25 27.89
N ALA A 343 0.95 -3.10 28.10
CA ALA A 343 2.05 -3.32 27.19
C ALA A 343 2.22 -4.81 26.93
N ILE A 344 2.81 -5.19 25.78
CA ILE A 344 2.90 -6.60 25.35
C ILE A 344 4.30 -6.87 24.78
N ASN A 345 4.90 -7.99 25.19
CA ASN A 345 6.03 -8.59 24.47
C ASN A 345 5.54 -9.82 23.71
N LEU A 346 5.71 -9.83 22.40
CA LEU A 346 5.49 -10.98 21.52
C LEU A 346 6.79 -11.76 21.39
N VAL A 347 6.86 -12.92 22.00
CA VAL A 347 8.06 -13.77 22.07
C VAL A 347 7.89 -14.97 21.13
N GLU A 348 8.66 -15.00 20.03
CA GLU A 348 8.57 -16.05 19.01
C GLU A 348 9.66 -17.10 19.24
N PHE A 349 9.25 -18.36 19.16
CA PHE A 349 10.14 -19.52 19.17
C PHE A 349 10.00 -20.28 17.84
N ILE A 350 11.13 -20.74 17.30
CA ILE A 350 11.19 -21.53 16.05
C ILE A 350 12.14 -22.72 16.27
N GLY A 351 11.94 -23.81 15.55
CA GLY A 351 12.82 -24.96 15.58
C GLY A 351 12.36 -26.13 14.73
N ASP A 352 13.21 -27.14 14.61
CA ASP A 352 12.93 -28.35 13.84
C ASP A 352 12.43 -29.53 14.70
N ALA A 353 12.54 -29.41 16.04
CA ALA A 353 12.06 -30.39 17.02
C ALA A 353 11.02 -29.77 17.97
N GLN A 354 9.79 -30.27 17.94
CA GLN A 354 8.67 -29.75 18.72
C GLN A 354 8.91 -29.86 20.25
N THR A 355 9.45 -30.99 20.70
CA THR A 355 9.73 -31.23 22.13
C THR A 355 10.75 -30.26 22.74
N SER A 356 11.77 -29.86 21.95
CA SER A 356 12.75 -28.86 22.40
C SER A 356 12.10 -27.48 22.55
N LEU A 357 11.20 -27.13 21.62
CA LEU A 357 10.47 -25.87 21.61
C LEU A 357 9.53 -25.78 22.82
N GLU A 358 8.70 -26.82 23.03
CA GLU A 358 7.78 -26.92 24.15
C GLU A 358 8.49 -26.82 25.50
N ARG A 359 9.66 -27.47 25.65
CA ARG A 359 10.45 -27.38 26.87
C ARG A 359 10.86 -25.94 27.17
N LYS A 360 11.41 -25.20 26.20
CA LYS A 360 11.81 -23.79 26.37
C LYS A 360 10.63 -22.91 26.76
N ILE A 361 9.50 -23.11 26.11
CA ILE A 361 8.28 -22.33 26.36
C ILE A 361 7.70 -22.63 27.74
N ASN A 362 7.60 -23.90 28.11
CA ASN A 362 7.09 -24.32 29.43
C ASN A 362 7.97 -23.81 30.59
N GLN A 363 9.29 -23.84 30.44
CA GLN A 363 10.21 -23.26 31.42
C GLN A 363 9.99 -21.73 31.56
N LEU A 364 9.79 -21.02 30.46
CA LEU A 364 9.50 -19.58 30.51
C LEU A 364 8.13 -19.32 31.14
N ILE A 365 7.12 -20.10 30.82
CA ILE A 365 5.77 -19.98 31.41
C ILE A 365 5.80 -20.24 32.93
N GLU A 366 6.54 -21.26 33.38
CA GLU A 366 6.73 -21.53 34.79
C GLU A 366 7.39 -20.35 35.53
N GLN A 367 8.40 -19.73 34.93
CA GLN A 367 9.02 -18.52 35.48
C GLN A 367 8.03 -17.35 35.56
N ILE A 368 7.19 -17.14 34.52
CA ILE A 368 6.16 -16.10 34.52
C ILE A 368 5.14 -16.36 35.64
N GLU A 369 4.60 -17.56 35.75
CA GLU A 369 3.62 -17.91 36.75
C GLU A 369 4.15 -17.78 38.19
N THR A 370 5.41 -18.18 38.41
CA THR A 370 6.07 -18.04 39.71
C THR A 370 6.23 -16.58 40.14
N ASN A 371 6.50 -15.69 39.20
CA ASN A 371 6.84 -14.31 39.49
C ASN A 371 5.71 -13.29 39.25
N ARG A 372 4.57 -13.69 38.66
CA ARG A 372 3.49 -12.81 38.19
C ARG A 372 2.91 -11.85 39.23
N HIS A 373 3.05 -12.14 40.51
CA HIS A 373 2.58 -11.29 41.61
C HIS A 373 3.64 -10.33 42.13
N GLN A 374 4.88 -10.39 41.62
CA GLN A 374 5.93 -9.49 42.04
C GLN A 374 5.86 -8.17 41.24
N PRO A 375 6.29 -7.04 41.82
CA PRO A 375 6.38 -5.77 41.11
C PRO A 375 7.29 -5.90 39.88
N GLN A 376 6.96 -5.17 38.82
CA GLN A 376 7.73 -5.11 37.56
C GLN A 376 7.84 -6.46 36.80
N GLN A 377 6.98 -7.41 37.10
CA GLN A 377 6.92 -8.70 36.40
C GLN A 377 5.71 -8.76 35.45
N ALA A 378 5.67 -9.80 34.61
CA ALA A 378 4.54 -10.04 33.71
C ALA A 378 3.23 -10.22 34.50
N SER A 379 2.17 -9.56 34.07
CA SER A 379 0.83 -9.69 34.65
C SER A 379 0.06 -10.92 34.15
N GLY A 380 0.49 -11.50 33.03
CA GLY A 380 -0.12 -12.66 32.40
C GLY A 380 0.53 -13.00 31.08
N TYR A 381 -0.03 -13.99 30.40
CA TYR A 381 0.43 -14.39 29.07
C TYR A 381 -0.67 -15.10 28.29
N TYR A 382 -0.46 -15.19 26.97
CA TYR A 382 -1.24 -16.01 26.07
C TYR A 382 -0.33 -16.78 25.11
N LEU A 383 -0.44 -18.12 25.09
CA LEU A 383 0.26 -18.98 24.15
C LEU A 383 -0.64 -19.26 22.93
N ALA A 384 -0.25 -18.80 21.75
CA ALA A 384 -1.00 -19.01 20.52
C ALA A 384 -1.10 -20.51 20.17
N LYS A 385 -2.35 -20.98 19.93
CA LYS A 385 -2.68 -22.42 19.78
C LYS A 385 -2.41 -22.95 18.37
N ASN A 386 -2.40 -22.06 17.36
CA ASN A 386 -2.27 -22.43 15.96
C ASN A 386 -1.69 -21.27 15.12
N ASN A 387 -1.39 -21.57 13.86
CA ASN A 387 -0.81 -20.57 12.94
C ASN A 387 -1.73 -19.37 12.67
N GLU A 388 -3.04 -19.52 12.76
CA GLU A 388 -3.99 -18.42 12.55
C GLU A 388 -3.86 -17.38 13.67
N GLU A 389 -3.81 -17.82 14.92
CA GLU A 389 -3.62 -16.96 16.08
C GLU A 389 -2.25 -16.27 16.05
N ILE A 390 -1.20 -17.00 15.69
CA ILE A 390 0.14 -16.44 15.49
C ILE A 390 0.11 -15.31 14.46
N GLN A 391 -0.57 -15.52 13.33
CA GLN A 391 -0.69 -14.51 12.29
C GLN A 391 -1.44 -13.26 12.75
N LYS A 392 -2.54 -13.41 13.51
CA LYS A 392 -3.34 -12.28 14.02
C LYS A 392 -2.56 -11.46 15.05
N LEU A 393 -1.81 -12.09 15.96
CA LEU A 393 -0.93 -11.36 16.89
C LEU A 393 0.18 -10.59 16.15
N TRP A 394 0.76 -11.20 15.11
CA TRP A 394 1.72 -10.49 14.25
C TRP A 394 1.08 -9.38 13.42
N GLU A 395 -0.17 -9.54 13.02
CA GLU A 395 -0.93 -8.50 12.33
C GLU A 395 -1.16 -7.28 13.23
N LEU A 396 -1.52 -7.48 14.50
CA LEU A 396 -1.60 -6.42 15.51
C LEU A 396 -0.27 -5.63 15.57
N ARG A 397 0.87 -6.34 15.69
CA ARG A 397 2.19 -5.71 15.71
C ARG A 397 2.50 -4.94 14.43
N LYS A 398 2.16 -5.50 13.27
CA LYS A 398 2.37 -4.90 11.95
C LYS A 398 1.52 -3.63 11.76
N LYS A 399 0.29 -3.62 12.28
CA LYS A 399 -0.62 -2.47 12.27
C LYS A 399 -0.18 -1.34 13.20
N GLY A 400 0.65 -1.59 14.22
CA GLY A 400 1.07 -0.59 15.20
C GLY A 400 1.56 0.73 14.59
N VAL A 401 2.36 0.67 13.51
CA VAL A 401 2.82 1.86 12.76
C VAL A 401 1.65 2.65 12.16
N GLY A 402 0.66 1.93 11.62
CA GLY A 402 -0.54 2.53 11.03
C GLY A 402 -1.45 3.14 12.07
N LEU A 403 -1.66 2.44 13.19
CA LEU A 403 -2.47 2.89 14.32
C LEU A 403 -1.96 4.23 14.87
N LEU A 404 -0.65 4.37 15.06
CA LEU A 404 -0.03 5.64 15.43
C LEU A 404 -0.33 6.75 14.42
N GLY A 405 -0.34 6.45 13.12
CA GLY A 405 -0.68 7.41 12.06
C GLY A 405 -2.14 7.92 12.12
N ASN A 406 -3.04 7.15 12.74
CA ASN A 406 -4.47 7.49 12.88
C ASN A 406 -4.80 8.31 14.14
N GLN A 407 -3.81 8.67 14.95
CA GLN A 407 -4.01 9.53 16.12
C GLN A 407 -4.82 10.78 15.74
N LYS A 408 -5.82 11.12 16.53
CA LYS A 408 -6.69 12.31 16.33
C LYS A 408 -5.88 13.60 16.53
N GLY A 409 -6.29 14.68 15.87
CA GLY A 409 -5.62 15.97 15.94
C GLY A 409 -4.63 16.24 14.82
N ASN A 410 -4.04 17.43 14.82
CA ASN A 410 -3.12 17.90 13.77
C ASN A 410 -1.68 17.39 13.94
N ARG A 411 -1.25 17.16 15.17
CA ARG A 411 0.05 16.54 15.46
C ARG A 411 -0.03 15.05 15.16
N LYS A 412 0.88 14.56 14.35
CA LYS A 412 0.96 13.15 13.92
C LYS A 412 2.34 12.58 14.28
N PRO A 413 2.41 11.32 14.72
CA PRO A 413 3.69 10.65 14.97
C PRO A 413 4.53 10.56 13.69
N ILE A 414 5.74 11.11 13.71
CA ILE A 414 6.65 11.19 12.57
C ILE A 414 8.00 10.55 12.84
N PRO A 415 8.65 9.92 11.80
CA PRO A 415 9.84 9.09 11.96
C PRO A 415 11.15 9.89 11.81
N PHE A 416 11.45 10.87 12.64
CA PHE A 416 12.70 11.65 12.51
C PHE A 416 13.79 11.29 13.54
N ILE A 417 13.42 10.74 14.70
CA ILE A 417 14.34 10.22 15.72
C ILE A 417 14.13 8.72 15.99
N GLU A 418 13.33 8.04 15.17
CA GLU A 418 13.11 6.59 15.32
C GLU A 418 14.36 5.79 14.93
N ASP A 419 14.39 4.50 15.26
CA ASP A 419 15.44 3.57 14.86
C ASP A 419 16.73 3.71 15.66
N THR A 420 16.67 4.31 16.85
CA THR A 420 17.80 4.29 17.77
C THR A 420 18.02 2.88 18.32
N ALA A 421 19.27 2.47 18.38
CA ALA A 421 19.63 1.18 18.92
C ALA A 421 20.71 1.34 20.01
N VAL A 422 20.49 0.72 21.15
CA VAL A 422 21.42 0.69 22.29
C VAL A 422 21.65 -0.77 22.72
N PRO A 423 22.71 -1.09 23.50
CA PRO A 423 22.84 -2.42 24.07
C PRO A 423 21.55 -2.80 24.82
N PRO A 424 20.98 -4.02 24.63
CA PRO A 424 19.73 -4.42 25.29
C PRO A 424 19.72 -4.22 26.80
N SER A 425 20.87 -4.38 27.48
CA SER A 425 21.03 -4.12 28.92
C SER A 425 20.88 -2.66 29.33
N GLN A 426 21.01 -1.72 28.41
CA GLN A 426 20.85 -0.28 28.64
C GLN A 426 19.50 0.27 28.18
N LEU A 427 18.69 -0.57 27.53
CA LEU A 427 17.50 -0.13 26.83
C LEU A 427 16.49 0.59 27.73
N MET A 428 16.24 0.05 28.92
CA MET A 428 15.30 0.65 29.87
C MET A 428 15.75 2.04 30.32
N ASN A 429 17.02 2.18 30.75
CA ASN A 429 17.57 3.46 31.21
C ASN A 429 17.53 4.51 30.08
N TYR A 430 17.94 4.11 28.88
CA TYR A 430 17.87 4.96 27.68
C TYR A 430 16.44 5.45 27.42
N VAL A 431 15.46 4.56 27.46
CA VAL A 431 14.05 4.92 27.19
C VAL A 431 13.49 5.84 28.27
N GLN A 432 13.85 5.63 29.53
CA GLN A 432 13.40 6.53 30.61
C GLN A 432 13.93 7.96 30.41
N ASP A 433 15.20 8.12 30.07
CA ASP A 433 15.76 9.45 29.82
C ASP A 433 15.23 10.08 28.53
N LEU A 434 14.98 9.25 27.50
CA LEU A 434 14.33 9.73 26.30
C LEU A 434 12.87 10.16 26.55
N LYS A 435 12.11 9.45 27.39
CA LYS A 435 10.76 9.88 27.82
C LYS A 435 10.81 11.21 28.55
N LYS A 436 11.78 11.43 29.47
CA LYS A 436 11.98 12.71 30.13
C LYS A 436 12.22 13.83 29.12
N LEU A 437 13.12 13.61 28.16
CA LEU A 437 13.41 14.56 27.09
C LEU A 437 12.16 14.93 26.28
N LEU A 438 11.37 13.94 25.84
CA LEU A 438 10.14 14.21 25.06
C LEU A 438 9.07 14.93 25.89
N ASN A 439 8.94 14.60 27.18
CA ASN A 439 8.01 15.24 28.09
C ASN A 439 8.36 16.72 28.38
N GLU A 440 9.64 17.10 28.37
CA GLU A 440 10.08 18.50 28.46
C GLU A 440 9.52 19.35 27.33
N TYR A 441 9.32 18.76 26.14
CA TYR A 441 8.71 19.40 24.98
C TYR A 441 7.20 19.19 24.90
N GLN A 442 6.57 18.57 25.90
CA GLN A 442 5.13 18.26 25.93
C GLN A 442 4.67 17.51 24.66
N LEU A 443 5.49 16.60 24.18
CA LEU A 443 5.19 15.79 22.99
C LEU A 443 4.52 14.47 23.38
N ASP A 444 3.42 14.17 22.72
CA ASP A 444 2.86 12.82 22.70
C ASP A 444 3.72 11.93 21.76
N TYR A 445 3.85 10.64 22.08
CA TYR A 445 4.68 9.71 21.31
C TYR A 445 4.13 8.29 21.40
N GLY A 446 4.51 7.43 20.45
CA GLY A 446 4.32 5.98 20.50
C GLY A 446 5.65 5.26 20.32
N MET A 447 5.78 4.10 20.96
CA MET A 447 7.00 3.29 20.95
C MET A 447 6.68 1.83 20.63
N PHE A 448 7.50 1.24 19.79
CA PHE A 448 7.49 -0.18 19.48
C PHE A 448 8.85 -0.60 18.96
N GLY A 449 9.16 -1.88 18.94
CA GLY A 449 10.44 -2.29 18.35
C GLY A 449 10.88 -3.68 18.73
N HIS A 450 12.18 -3.89 18.51
CA HIS A 450 12.91 -5.13 18.59
C HIS A 450 13.78 -5.12 19.84
N VAL A 451 13.19 -5.42 21.00
CA VAL A 451 13.88 -5.32 22.29
C VAL A 451 14.98 -6.36 22.46
N ASP A 452 14.89 -7.49 21.74
CA ASP A 452 15.91 -8.53 21.68
C ASP A 452 17.27 -8.06 21.13
N VAL A 453 17.28 -6.97 20.35
CA VAL A 453 18.46 -6.36 19.76
C VAL A 453 18.66 -4.90 20.15
N GLY A 454 17.83 -4.39 21.10
CA GLY A 454 17.92 -3.03 21.62
C GLY A 454 17.51 -1.92 20.65
N CYS A 455 16.73 -2.22 19.60
CA CYS A 455 16.30 -1.25 18.60
C CYS A 455 14.85 -0.85 18.82
N LEU A 456 14.59 0.46 18.97
CA LEU A 456 13.23 1.02 19.17
C LEU A 456 12.87 2.06 18.12
N HIS A 457 11.59 2.02 17.72
CA HIS A 457 10.97 2.98 16.83
C HIS A 457 10.12 3.95 17.66
N ILE A 458 10.66 5.14 17.90
CA ILE A 458 10.03 6.17 18.69
C ILE A 458 9.55 7.28 17.76
N ARG A 459 8.26 7.60 17.82
CA ARG A 459 7.62 8.58 16.95
C ARG A 459 6.93 9.69 17.75
N PRO A 460 7.60 10.81 18.00
CA PRO A 460 6.96 11.98 18.56
C PRO A 460 5.93 12.56 17.60
N ALA A 461 4.84 13.08 18.16
CA ALA A 461 3.76 13.70 17.40
C ALA A 461 4.04 15.18 17.16
N LEU A 462 4.24 15.57 15.89
CA LEU A 462 4.45 16.95 15.46
C LEU A 462 3.45 17.33 14.34
N ASP A 463 3.06 18.60 14.28
CA ASP A 463 2.36 19.17 13.13
C ASP A 463 3.36 19.82 12.17
N MET A 464 3.76 19.09 11.16
CA MET A 464 4.72 19.54 10.14
C MET A 464 4.28 20.76 9.34
N LYS A 465 3.02 21.19 9.50
CA LYS A 465 2.48 22.43 8.92
C LYS A 465 2.76 23.67 9.80
N LEU A 466 3.28 23.47 11.01
CA LEU A 466 3.67 24.54 11.91
C LEU A 466 5.19 24.76 11.86
N PRO A 467 5.67 26.03 11.65
CA PRO A 467 7.10 26.32 11.68
C PRO A 467 7.78 25.96 12.99
N ASP A 468 7.12 26.17 14.12
CA ASP A 468 7.67 25.89 15.45
C ASP A 468 7.94 24.39 15.65
N ASP A 469 6.99 23.53 15.24
CA ASP A 469 7.17 22.09 15.28
C ASP A 469 8.26 21.60 14.31
N GLU A 470 8.45 22.30 13.17
CA GLU A 470 9.54 22.02 12.22
C GLU A 470 10.91 22.28 12.84
N THR A 471 11.08 23.35 13.63
CA THR A 471 12.36 23.65 14.29
C THR A 471 12.75 22.63 15.35
N LEU A 472 11.77 21.93 15.93
CA LEU A 472 12.01 20.86 16.91
C LEU A 472 12.75 19.66 16.31
N ILE A 473 12.65 19.44 14.99
CA ILE A 473 13.31 18.30 14.32
C ILE A 473 14.82 18.37 14.55
N ARG A 474 15.45 19.49 14.26
CA ARG A 474 16.89 19.69 14.50
C ARG A 474 17.21 19.55 15.98
N LYS A 475 16.53 20.31 16.83
CA LYS A 475 16.83 20.40 18.26
C LYS A 475 16.70 19.05 18.96
N LEU A 476 15.63 18.31 18.72
CA LEU A 476 15.43 16.99 19.30
C LEU A 476 16.41 15.95 18.74
N SER A 477 16.71 16.02 17.43
CA SER A 477 17.67 15.08 16.83
C SER A 477 19.05 15.22 17.45
N ASP A 478 19.54 16.44 17.63
CA ASP A 478 20.85 16.69 18.24
C ASP A 478 20.90 16.17 19.71
N GLN A 479 19.83 16.39 20.47
CA GLN A 479 19.73 15.90 21.84
C GLN A 479 19.65 14.36 21.90
N VAL A 480 18.87 13.74 21.01
CA VAL A 480 18.76 12.29 20.94
C VAL A 480 20.07 11.65 20.46
N VAL A 481 20.82 12.30 19.56
CA VAL A 481 22.17 11.85 19.18
C VAL A 481 23.11 11.85 20.38
N ALA A 482 23.10 12.91 21.18
CA ALA A 482 23.90 12.99 22.38
C ALA A 482 23.52 11.88 23.39
N LEU A 483 22.20 11.71 23.60
CA LEU A 483 21.68 10.71 24.54
C LEU A 483 22.02 9.29 24.11
N VAL A 484 21.77 8.92 22.85
CA VAL A 484 22.03 7.54 22.37
C VAL A 484 23.51 7.19 22.43
N ARG A 485 24.40 8.17 22.17
CA ARG A 485 25.86 7.98 22.32
C ARG A 485 26.26 7.75 23.77
N GLN A 486 25.66 8.43 24.73
CA GLN A 486 25.89 8.24 26.16
C GLN A 486 25.65 6.78 26.58
N TYR A 487 24.64 6.13 25.96
CA TYR A 487 24.30 4.73 26.19
C TYR A 487 25.05 3.73 25.28
N GLY A 488 26.05 4.17 24.54
CA GLY A 488 26.86 3.33 23.65
C GLY A 488 26.11 2.83 22.41
N GLY A 489 25.05 3.55 22.02
CA GLY A 489 24.18 3.20 20.89
C GLY A 489 24.44 3.99 19.62
N VAL A 490 23.54 3.85 18.66
CA VAL A 490 23.55 4.54 17.35
C VAL A 490 22.15 5.05 16.95
N MET A 491 22.11 6.03 16.04
CA MET A 491 20.87 6.63 15.51
C MET A 491 20.18 5.79 14.42
N TRP A 492 20.78 4.71 13.97
CA TRP A 492 20.32 3.89 12.85
C TRP A 492 20.52 2.40 13.11
N GLY A 493 19.50 1.77 13.69
CA GLY A 493 19.48 0.34 13.97
C GLY A 493 19.28 -0.49 12.71
N GLU A 494 18.32 -0.12 11.87
CA GLU A 494 17.92 -0.89 10.67
C GLU A 494 17.52 -0.04 9.44
N HIS A 495 17.17 1.26 9.61
CA HIS A 495 16.60 2.07 8.51
C HIS A 495 17.65 2.79 7.65
N GLY A 496 18.93 2.71 7.96
CA GLY A 496 20.00 3.40 7.26
C GLY A 496 20.10 4.88 7.64
N LYS A 497 21.03 5.58 6.98
CA LYS A 497 21.38 6.97 7.32
C LYS A 497 20.54 8.02 6.64
N GLY A 498 20.49 8.00 5.29
CA GLY A 498 19.76 9.01 4.51
C GLY A 498 20.11 10.44 4.91
N PHE A 499 19.13 11.25 5.27
CA PHE A 499 19.30 12.64 5.75
C PHE A 499 19.92 12.78 7.15
N ARG A 500 20.21 11.68 7.84
CA ARG A 500 20.95 11.67 9.12
C ARG A 500 22.46 11.47 8.93
N SER A 501 22.96 11.57 7.69
CA SER A 501 24.37 11.33 7.33
C SER A 501 25.34 12.29 8.00
N GLU A 502 24.92 13.50 8.33
CA GLU A 502 25.74 14.50 9.02
C GLU A 502 26.26 14.04 10.41
N TYR A 503 25.56 13.11 11.05
CA TYR A 503 25.99 12.55 12.34
C TYR A 503 27.05 11.44 12.22
N THR A 504 27.41 11.01 11.00
CA THR A 504 28.37 9.91 10.79
C THR A 504 29.72 10.11 11.53
N PRO A 505 30.37 11.28 11.49
CA PRO A 505 31.64 11.49 12.18
C PRO A 505 31.55 11.31 13.70
N LEU A 506 30.40 11.63 14.30
CA LEU A 506 30.19 11.52 15.75
C LEU A 506 30.22 10.08 16.27
N PHE A 507 29.88 9.09 15.41
CA PHE A 507 29.82 7.69 15.79
C PHE A 507 31.05 6.89 15.39
N PHE A 508 31.75 7.26 14.31
CA PHE A 508 32.91 6.53 13.81
C PHE A 508 34.25 7.25 14.05
N GLY A 509 34.23 8.48 14.57
CA GLY A 509 35.40 9.33 14.70
C GLY A 509 35.88 9.90 13.35
N GLU A 510 36.65 10.99 13.40
CA GLU A 510 37.05 11.71 12.19
C GLU A 510 37.99 10.85 11.30
N GLU A 511 38.86 10.06 11.89
CA GLU A 511 39.82 9.26 11.13
C GLU A 511 39.14 8.21 10.24
N LEU A 512 38.24 7.38 10.78
CA LEU A 512 37.45 6.42 9.98
C LEU A 512 36.49 7.13 9.04
N TYR A 513 35.95 8.28 9.43
CA TYR A 513 35.12 9.07 8.54
C TYR A 513 35.88 9.49 7.28
N GLN A 514 37.13 9.94 7.40
CA GLN A 514 38.00 10.22 6.26
C GLN A 514 38.26 8.98 5.39
N ASP A 515 38.37 7.80 6.00
CA ASP A 515 38.53 6.54 5.26
C ASP A 515 37.25 6.14 4.49
N LEU A 516 36.07 6.35 5.08
CA LEU A 516 34.79 6.19 4.33
C LEU A 516 34.74 7.15 3.14
N ARG A 517 35.22 8.39 3.26
CA ARG A 517 35.33 9.35 2.16
C ARG A 517 36.31 8.89 1.07
N LYS A 518 37.41 8.22 1.42
CA LYS A 518 38.35 7.62 0.45
C LYS A 518 37.68 6.50 -0.34
N ILE A 519 36.89 5.66 0.33
CA ILE A 519 36.13 4.58 -0.33
C ILE A 519 35.14 5.21 -1.33
N LYS A 520 34.36 6.18 -0.90
CA LYS A 520 33.43 6.89 -1.81
C LYS A 520 34.17 7.46 -3.02
N ALA A 521 35.35 8.07 -2.83
CA ALA A 521 36.17 8.63 -3.90
C ALA A 521 36.76 7.56 -4.85
N ALA A 522 36.95 6.33 -4.40
CA ALA A 522 37.38 5.22 -5.25
C ALA A 522 36.31 4.76 -6.22
N PHE A 523 35.03 4.78 -5.79
CA PHE A 523 33.88 4.39 -6.61
C PHE A 523 33.28 5.56 -7.43
N ASP A 524 33.18 6.73 -6.82
CA ASP A 524 32.48 7.89 -7.37
C ASP A 524 33.20 9.19 -6.95
N PRO A 525 34.31 9.51 -7.62
CA PRO A 525 35.13 10.67 -7.27
C PRO A 525 34.42 12.02 -7.48
N GLU A 526 33.48 12.09 -8.40
CA GLU A 526 32.73 13.30 -8.76
C GLU A 526 31.44 13.48 -7.93
N ASN A 527 31.16 12.59 -6.94
CA ASN A 527 29.98 12.63 -6.08
C ASN A 527 28.64 12.62 -6.83
N ARG A 528 28.52 11.82 -7.85
CA ARG A 528 27.37 11.79 -8.77
C ARG A 528 26.30 10.79 -8.36
N LEU A 529 26.63 9.72 -7.63
CA LEU A 529 25.69 8.72 -7.14
C LEU A 529 25.19 9.08 -5.74
N ASN A 530 23.90 9.32 -5.62
CA ASN A 530 23.18 9.65 -4.39
C ASN A 530 23.95 10.66 -3.51
N PRO A 531 24.29 11.84 -4.04
CA PRO A 531 25.23 12.76 -3.42
C PRO A 531 24.77 13.20 -2.04
N GLY A 532 25.73 13.38 -1.14
CA GLY A 532 25.52 13.86 0.21
C GLY A 532 24.99 12.81 1.21
N LYS A 533 24.71 11.57 0.79
CA LYS A 533 24.29 10.50 1.68
C LYS A 533 25.49 9.64 2.12
N ILE A 534 25.46 9.20 3.36
CA ILE A 534 26.54 8.50 4.10
C ILE A 534 27.79 9.38 4.27
N VAL A 535 28.49 9.67 3.18
CA VAL A 535 29.68 10.54 3.12
C VAL A 535 29.80 11.18 1.73
N THR A 536 30.62 12.23 1.62
CA THR A 536 31.07 12.79 0.34
C THR A 536 32.48 12.30 -0.03
N PRO A 537 32.90 12.24 -1.30
CA PRO A 537 34.23 11.81 -1.69
C PRO A 537 35.33 12.67 -1.05
N LYS A 538 36.47 12.06 -0.69
CA LYS A 538 37.64 12.82 -0.25
C LYS A 538 38.16 13.69 -1.40
N GLY A 539 38.38 14.97 -1.14
CA GLY A 539 38.79 15.96 -2.15
C GLY A 539 37.64 16.64 -2.90
N SER A 540 36.41 16.32 -2.55
CA SER A 540 35.20 17.01 -3.05
C SER A 540 34.74 18.08 -2.07
N ASP A 541 34.28 19.23 -2.58
CA ASP A 541 33.67 20.33 -1.81
C ASP A 541 32.20 20.05 -1.48
N GLY A 542 31.67 18.88 -1.86
CA GLY A 542 30.30 18.50 -1.58
C GLY A 542 30.02 18.34 -0.09
N GLU A 543 28.84 18.76 0.36
CA GLU A 543 28.38 18.60 1.72
C GLU A 543 27.49 17.34 1.87
N VAL A 544 27.42 16.79 3.08
CA VAL A 544 26.41 15.78 3.42
C VAL A 544 25.06 16.46 3.62
N VAL A 545 23.98 15.73 3.32
CA VAL A 545 22.62 16.21 3.55
C VAL A 545 22.36 16.40 5.04
N LYS A 546 21.53 17.38 5.38
CA LYS A 546 21.20 17.76 6.75
C LYS A 546 19.75 17.38 7.10
N ILE A 547 19.50 17.14 8.38
CA ILE A 547 18.20 16.67 8.87
C ILE A 547 17.08 17.70 8.68
N GLU A 548 17.38 19.01 8.61
CA GLU A 548 16.45 20.09 8.32
C GLU A 548 16.25 20.35 6.80
N SER A 549 16.70 19.46 5.93
CA SER A 549 16.46 19.59 4.49
C SER A 549 14.96 19.65 4.17
N SER A 550 14.61 20.12 2.96
CA SER A 550 13.24 20.43 2.55
C SER A 550 12.19 19.40 2.98
N LEU A 551 11.28 19.81 3.86
CA LEU A 551 10.27 18.98 4.47
C LEU A 551 8.93 19.08 3.71
N ARG A 552 8.19 17.98 3.65
CA ARG A 552 6.88 17.92 2.99
C ARG A 552 5.89 18.92 3.57
N GLY A 553 5.89 19.10 4.90
CA GLY A 553 5.03 20.03 5.60
C GLY A 553 5.20 21.49 5.15
N HIS A 554 6.38 21.87 4.70
CA HIS A 554 6.65 23.19 4.14
C HIS A 554 5.76 23.51 2.92
N PHE A 555 5.53 22.53 2.04
CA PHE A 555 4.64 22.70 0.88
C PHE A 555 3.16 22.67 1.30
N ASP A 556 2.81 21.81 2.25
CA ASP A 556 1.42 21.69 2.72
C ASP A 556 0.90 22.96 3.41
N ARG A 557 1.74 23.67 4.17
CA ARG A 557 1.31 24.93 4.85
C ARG A 557 1.05 26.09 3.89
N GLN A 558 1.50 26.00 2.64
CA GLN A 558 1.17 26.98 1.59
C GLN A 558 -0.28 26.85 1.08
N VAL A 559 -0.98 25.78 1.46
CA VAL A 559 -2.41 25.61 1.18
C VAL A 559 -3.21 26.15 2.39
N PRO A 560 -4.22 27.04 2.19
CA PRO A 560 -5.03 27.58 3.27
C PRO A 560 -5.67 26.49 4.14
N ALA A 561 -5.75 26.71 5.45
CA ALA A 561 -6.28 25.74 6.41
C ALA A 561 -7.70 25.26 6.07
N VAL A 562 -8.57 26.17 5.59
CA VAL A 562 -9.94 25.86 5.15
C VAL A 562 -9.93 24.87 3.96
N VAL A 563 -8.99 25.02 3.04
CA VAL A 563 -8.86 24.07 1.90
C VAL A 563 -8.32 22.74 2.40
N ARG A 564 -7.29 22.76 3.27
CA ARG A 564 -6.74 21.52 3.85
C ARG A 564 -7.79 20.72 4.61
N SER A 565 -8.67 21.36 5.39
CA SER A 565 -9.74 20.66 6.11
C SER A 565 -10.76 19.99 5.18
N GLN A 566 -11.04 20.59 4.01
CA GLN A 566 -11.92 19.98 3.00
C GLN A 566 -11.29 18.77 2.29
N TYR A 567 -9.95 18.66 2.30
CA TYR A 567 -9.16 17.61 1.68
C TYR A 567 -8.26 16.89 2.69
N GLU A 568 -8.68 16.83 3.95
CA GLU A 568 -7.86 16.37 5.08
C GLU A 568 -7.21 15.00 4.81
N GLU A 569 -7.95 14.03 4.33
CA GLU A 569 -7.46 12.67 4.06
C GLU A 569 -6.32 12.65 3.03
N VAL A 570 -6.28 13.60 2.07
CA VAL A 570 -5.17 13.75 1.12
C VAL A 570 -3.90 14.22 1.84
N PHE A 571 -4.04 15.17 2.76
CA PHE A 571 -2.92 15.71 3.55
C PHE A 571 -2.46 14.74 4.65
N ASN A 572 -3.28 13.78 5.05
CA ASN A 572 -2.91 12.72 5.97
C ASN A 572 -2.00 11.65 5.34
N CYS A 573 -1.85 11.61 4.00
CA CYS A 573 -0.93 10.68 3.36
C CYS A 573 0.52 10.91 3.84
N ASN A 574 1.01 10.01 4.69
CA ASN A 574 2.36 10.09 5.27
C ASN A 574 3.45 9.43 4.40
N GLY A 575 3.10 8.92 3.23
CA GLY A 575 4.06 8.35 2.28
C GLY A 575 4.48 6.90 2.54
N ASN A 576 3.88 6.18 3.49
CA ASN A 576 4.26 4.80 3.85
C ASN A 576 4.24 3.79 2.69
N GLY A 577 3.52 4.09 1.61
CA GLY A 577 3.49 3.27 0.40
C GLY A 577 2.74 1.93 0.52
N ALA A 578 1.92 1.72 1.57
CA ALA A 578 1.10 0.50 1.70
C ALA A 578 0.21 0.27 0.46
N CYS A 579 -0.16 1.34 -0.23
CA CYS A 579 -0.89 1.29 -1.50
C CYS A 579 -0.06 0.76 -2.68
N PHE A 580 1.25 0.58 -2.52
CA PHE A 580 2.17 0.01 -3.52
C PHE A 580 2.43 -1.48 -3.26
N ASN A 581 1.40 -2.17 -2.79
CA ASN A 581 1.40 -3.58 -2.47
C ASN A 581 1.21 -4.43 -3.75
N TYR A 582 2.10 -5.39 -3.97
CA TYR A 582 2.08 -6.28 -5.15
C TYR A 582 1.40 -7.64 -4.90
N ASN A 583 0.80 -7.87 -3.71
CA ASN A 583 0.07 -9.11 -3.47
C ASN A 583 -1.20 -9.18 -4.35
N PRO A 584 -1.33 -10.16 -5.27
CA PRO A 584 -2.47 -10.24 -6.20
C PRO A 584 -3.79 -10.57 -5.51
N HIS A 585 -3.75 -11.09 -4.29
CA HIS A 585 -4.93 -11.48 -3.49
C HIS A 585 -5.53 -10.33 -2.68
N GLU A 586 -4.79 -9.23 -2.51
CA GLU A 586 -5.27 -8.03 -1.83
C GLU A 586 -5.87 -7.02 -2.82
N VAL A 587 -6.90 -6.28 -2.38
CA VAL A 587 -7.61 -5.34 -3.26
C VAL A 587 -6.82 -4.06 -3.52
N ILE A 588 -6.06 -3.54 -2.57
CA ILE A 588 -5.32 -2.27 -2.70
C ILE A 588 -4.16 -2.39 -3.69
N CYS A 589 -3.84 -1.54 -4.46
CA CYS A 589 -4.48 -0.69 -5.46
C CYS A 589 -4.31 -1.40 -6.80
N PRO A 590 -5.34 -1.89 -7.46
CA PRO A 590 -5.20 -2.77 -8.64
C PRO A 590 -4.50 -2.06 -9.81
N SER A 591 -4.76 -0.77 -10.05
CA SER A 591 -4.08 -0.04 -11.13
C SER A 591 -2.57 0.11 -10.89
N ALA A 592 -2.13 0.32 -9.65
CA ALA A 592 -0.71 0.40 -9.35
C ALA A 592 0.01 -0.96 -9.49
N LYS A 593 -0.68 -2.06 -9.13
CA LYS A 593 -0.15 -3.43 -9.30
C LYS A 593 0.10 -3.76 -10.76
N GLU A 594 -0.88 -3.47 -11.60
CA GLU A 594 -0.86 -3.78 -13.02
C GLU A 594 0.19 -2.95 -13.78
N THR A 595 0.17 -1.62 -13.59
CA THR A 595 1.04 -0.71 -14.35
C THR A 595 2.45 -0.62 -13.78
N ARG A 596 2.66 -1.02 -12.53
CA ARG A 596 3.88 -0.77 -11.74
C ARG A 596 4.31 0.70 -11.75
N ASP A 597 3.39 1.59 -12.10
CA ASP A 597 3.61 3.03 -12.14
C ASP A 597 3.09 3.70 -10.87
N ARG A 598 3.96 4.45 -10.19
CA ARG A 598 3.64 5.12 -8.91
C ARG A 598 2.55 6.17 -9.06
N ILE A 599 2.36 6.77 -10.24
CA ILE A 599 1.31 7.75 -10.50
C ILE A 599 -0.10 7.17 -10.27
N HIS A 600 -0.26 5.87 -10.54
CA HIS A 600 -1.52 5.15 -10.37
C HIS A 600 -1.78 4.66 -8.95
N SER A 601 -0.87 4.91 -8.01
CA SER A 601 -1.09 4.59 -6.59
C SER A 601 -1.88 5.68 -5.86
N PRO A 602 -2.58 5.38 -4.77
CA PRO A 602 -3.19 6.40 -3.89
C PRO A 602 -2.19 7.45 -3.40
N LYS A 603 -0.96 7.04 -3.03
CA LYS A 603 0.12 7.97 -2.68
C LYS A 603 0.45 8.93 -3.83
N GLY A 604 0.63 8.43 -5.04
CA GLY A 604 0.93 9.26 -6.22
C GLY A 604 -0.20 10.25 -6.48
N ARG A 605 -1.45 9.78 -6.49
CA ARG A 605 -2.63 10.63 -6.68
C ARG A 605 -2.81 11.68 -5.58
N ALA A 606 -2.53 11.32 -4.32
CA ALA A 606 -2.53 12.28 -3.22
C ALA A 606 -1.45 13.35 -3.40
N SER A 607 -0.23 12.98 -3.83
CA SER A 607 0.83 13.95 -4.12
C SER A 607 0.45 14.91 -5.25
N LEU A 608 -0.13 14.39 -6.34
CA LEU A 608 -0.63 15.23 -7.44
C LEU A 608 -1.70 16.21 -6.98
N LEU A 609 -2.65 15.79 -6.15
CA LEU A 609 -3.72 16.64 -5.62
C LEU A 609 -3.20 17.69 -4.64
N ARG A 610 -2.27 17.33 -3.75
CA ARG A 610 -1.67 18.30 -2.80
C ARG A 610 -1.02 19.46 -3.55
N GLU A 611 -0.24 19.13 -4.57
CA GLU A 611 0.42 20.13 -5.40
C GLU A 611 -0.59 20.93 -6.23
N TRP A 612 -1.62 20.29 -6.77
CA TRP A 612 -2.68 20.97 -7.50
C TRP A 612 -3.43 21.98 -6.62
N LEU A 613 -3.76 21.61 -5.38
CA LEU A 613 -4.38 22.51 -4.41
C LEU A 613 -3.44 23.66 -4.04
N ARG A 614 -2.14 23.38 -3.87
CA ARG A 614 -1.12 24.40 -3.60
C ARG A 614 -1.04 25.43 -4.73
N GLN A 615 -0.92 24.97 -5.98
CA GLN A 615 -0.82 25.85 -7.15
C GLN A 615 -2.11 26.67 -7.35
N ILE A 616 -3.29 26.08 -7.16
CA ILE A 616 -4.54 26.83 -7.20
C ILE A 616 -4.55 27.92 -6.11
N SER A 617 -4.18 27.59 -4.89
CA SER A 617 -4.17 28.52 -3.76
C SER A 617 -3.24 29.69 -4.02
N LEU A 618 -2.02 29.44 -4.53
CA LEU A 618 -1.06 30.48 -4.88
C LEU A 618 -1.53 31.35 -6.06
N THR A 619 -2.22 30.76 -7.04
CA THR A 619 -2.69 31.49 -8.22
C THR A 619 -3.93 32.35 -7.92
N GLN A 620 -4.74 31.96 -6.94
CA GLN A 620 -5.99 32.65 -6.57
C GLN A 620 -5.84 33.63 -5.41
N ALA A 621 -4.71 33.62 -4.69
CA ALA A 621 -4.51 34.47 -3.50
C ALA A 621 -4.77 35.96 -3.78
N ASP A 622 -4.48 36.44 -5.00
CA ASP A 622 -4.55 37.85 -5.37
C ASP A 622 -5.68 38.19 -6.38
N LYS A 623 -6.58 37.20 -6.72
CA LYS A 623 -7.56 37.42 -7.79
C LYS A 623 -8.99 37.22 -7.32
N LYS A 624 -9.82 38.30 -7.41
CA LYS A 624 -11.28 38.13 -7.34
C LYS A 624 -11.76 37.33 -8.57
N PRO A 625 -12.59 36.29 -8.37
CA PRO A 625 -13.14 35.55 -9.50
C PRO A 625 -13.93 36.46 -10.41
N PRO A 626 -13.73 36.39 -11.74
CA PRO A 626 -14.54 37.16 -12.68
C PRO A 626 -16.00 36.70 -12.62
N ASN A 627 -16.90 37.65 -12.58
CA ASN A 627 -18.34 37.40 -12.61
C ASN A 627 -18.76 37.16 -14.08
N LEU A 628 -18.66 35.92 -14.54
CA LEU A 628 -18.90 35.53 -15.93
C LEU A 628 -20.34 35.04 -16.12
N GLY A 629 -20.99 35.44 -17.20
CA GLY A 629 -22.28 34.90 -17.62
C GLY A 629 -22.18 33.44 -18.09
N THR A 630 -23.31 32.75 -18.11
CA THR A 630 -23.39 31.33 -18.49
C THR A 630 -22.83 31.07 -19.91
N LEU A 631 -23.09 31.95 -20.87
CA LEU A 631 -22.59 31.85 -22.24
C LEU A 631 -21.10 32.06 -22.34
N GLU A 632 -20.56 33.04 -21.61
CA GLU A 632 -19.12 33.30 -21.53
C GLU A 632 -18.35 32.10 -20.96
N VAL A 633 -18.89 31.49 -19.90
CA VAL A 633 -18.33 30.27 -19.33
C VAL A 633 -18.31 29.12 -20.34
N ALA A 634 -19.41 28.98 -21.14
CA ALA A 634 -19.49 27.94 -22.16
C ALA A 634 -18.43 28.14 -23.27
N LEU A 635 -18.30 29.38 -23.78
CA LEU A 635 -17.30 29.72 -24.80
C LEU A 635 -15.86 29.54 -24.29
N LEU A 636 -15.59 29.94 -23.05
CA LEU A 636 -14.28 29.75 -22.45
C LEU A 636 -13.93 28.26 -22.29
N ARG A 637 -14.90 27.41 -21.96
CA ARG A 637 -14.68 25.96 -21.88
C ARG A 637 -14.34 25.34 -23.25
N VAL A 638 -15.01 25.77 -24.30
CA VAL A 638 -14.69 25.37 -25.68
C VAL A 638 -13.26 25.82 -26.03
N GLY A 639 -12.94 27.11 -25.84
CA GLY A 639 -11.61 27.67 -26.13
C GLY A 639 -10.50 26.97 -25.35
N ASN A 640 -10.69 26.73 -24.03
CA ASN A 640 -9.72 26.02 -23.21
C ASN A 640 -9.52 24.57 -23.67
N THR A 641 -10.59 23.91 -24.15
CA THR A 641 -10.50 22.53 -24.66
C THR A 641 -9.73 22.48 -25.98
N LEU A 642 -9.91 23.46 -26.85
CA LEU A 642 -9.13 23.62 -28.09
C LEU A 642 -7.64 23.87 -27.75
N LEU A 643 -7.36 24.75 -26.81
CA LEU A 643 -5.98 24.99 -26.33
C LEU A 643 -5.33 23.71 -25.80
N LYS A 644 -6.10 22.88 -25.07
CA LYS A 644 -5.63 21.55 -24.63
C LYS A 644 -5.27 20.66 -25.84
N TRP A 645 -6.10 20.62 -26.88
CA TRP A 645 -5.81 19.83 -28.09
C TRP A 645 -4.58 20.35 -28.85
N TRP A 646 -4.29 21.64 -28.78
CA TRP A 646 -3.06 22.25 -29.32
C TRP A 646 -1.83 22.04 -28.42
N GLY A 647 -1.95 21.25 -27.35
CA GLY A 647 -0.82 20.93 -26.47
C GLY A 647 -0.44 22.04 -25.48
N VAL A 648 -1.32 23.02 -25.27
CA VAL A 648 -1.04 24.08 -24.27
C VAL A 648 -1.05 23.50 -22.88
N TYR A 649 0.09 23.58 -22.19
CA TYR A 649 0.31 22.98 -20.88
C TYR A 649 -0.62 23.54 -19.79
N ASP A 650 -1.21 22.63 -19.01
CA ASP A 650 -1.87 22.90 -17.73
C ASP A 650 -1.64 21.69 -16.82
N TYR A 651 -1.05 21.89 -15.66
CA TYR A 651 -0.78 20.82 -14.69
C TYR A 651 -2.04 20.02 -14.32
N SER A 652 -3.22 20.64 -14.39
CA SER A 652 -4.49 19.92 -14.20
C SER A 652 -4.67 18.73 -15.15
N HIS A 653 -3.98 18.68 -16.30
CA HIS A 653 -4.03 17.54 -17.23
C HIS A 653 -3.27 16.34 -16.70
N GLU A 654 -2.12 16.55 -16.06
CA GLU A 654 -1.34 15.49 -15.44
C GLU A 654 -2.11 14.88 -14.26
N VAL A 655 -2.76 15.73 -13.44
CA VAL A 655 -3.65 15.26 -12.37
C VAL A 655 -4.83 14.46 -12.95
N TYR A 656 -5.43 14.92 -14.04
CA TYR A 656 -6.52 14.21 -14.72
C TYR A 656 -6.09 12.81 -15.17
N GLN A 657 -4.92 12.68 -15.79
CA GLN A 657 -4.35 11.39 -16.20
C GLN A 657 -4.13 10.45 -15.01
N GLY A 658 -3.52 10.95 -13.93
CA GLY A 658 -3.33 10.17 -12.71
C GLY A 658 -4.66 9.69 -12.09
N MET A 659 -5.70 10.54 -12.12
CA MET A 659 -7.02 10.23 -11.57
C MET A 659 -7.83 9.30 -12.48
N SER A 660 -7.72 9.39 -13.80
CA SER A 660 -8.47 8.54 -14.75
C SER A 660 -8.25 7.05 -14.50
N GLY A 661 -7.01 6.64 -14.20
CA GLY A 661 -6.66 5.27 -13.88
C GLY A 661 -7.18 4.73 -12.53
N CYS A 662 -7.95 5.51 -11.75
CA CYS A 662 -8.52 5.04 -10.48
C CYS A 662 -9.82 4.26 -10.72
N LEU A 663 -9.86 2.99 -10.28
CA LEU A 663 -11.01 2.09 -10.42
C LEU A 663 -12.17 2.41 -9.45
N GLY A 664 -11.94 3.19 -8.40
CA GLY A 664 -12.98 3.50 -7.41
C GLY A 664 -13.33 2.35 -6.44
N CYS A 665 -12.44 1.36 -6.28
CA CYS A 665 -12.66 0.19 -5.43
C CYS A 665 -12.69 0.48 -3.92
N LYS A 666 -12.33 1.70 -3.49
CA LYS A 666 -12.29 2.17 -2.09
C LYS A 666 -11.32 1.43 -1.16
N ALA A 667 -10.49 0.53 -1.66
CA ALA A 667 -9.50 -0.16 -0.81
C ALA A 667 -8.53 0.80 -0.10
N CYS A 668 -8.26 1.98 -0.67
CA CYS A 668 -7.47 3.01 -0.01
C CYS A 668 -8.18 3.68 1.19
N VAL A 669 -9.48 3.45 1.40
CA VAL A 669 -10.21 3.92 2.59
C VAL A 669 -9.98 2.98 3.77
N SER A 670 -10.05 1.66 3.55
CA SER A 670 -9.98 0.66 4.62
C SER A 670 -8.59 0.02 4.79
N GLN A 671 -7.88 -0.24 3.68
CA GLN A 671 -6.57 -0.92 3.74
C GLN A 671 -5.37 0.03 3.81
N CYS A 672 -5.58 1.35 3.64
CA CYS A 672 -4.53 2.33 3.89
C CYS A 672 -4.49 2.67 5.38
N PRO A 673 -3.33 2.60 6.04
CA PRO A 673 -3.24 2.90 7.48
C PRO A 673 -3.66 4.32 7.88
N VAL A 674 -3.70 5.25 6.92
CA VAL A 674 -4.11 6.66 7.13
C VAL A 674 -5.34 7.04 6.30
N HIS A 675 -6.11 6.06 5.83
CA HIS A 675 -7.44 6.17 5.25
C HIS A 675 -7.60 7.20 4.12
N VAL A 676 -6.70 7.24 3.14
CA VAL A 676 -6.76 8.20 2.02
C VAL A 676 -7.86 7.82 1.03
N ASN A 677 -8.91 8.64 0.90
CA ASN A 677 -10.09 8.37 0.05
C ASN A 677 -9.94 8.95 -1.36
N ILE A 678 -9.11 8.33 -2.18
CA ILE A 678 -8.89 8.79 -3.57
C ILE A 678 -10.17 8.81 -4.43
N PRO A 679 -11.10 7.82 -4.37
CA PRO A 679 -12.32 7.87 -5.16
C PRO A 679 -13.18 9.13 -4.94
N GLU A 680 -13.30 9.58 -3.69
CA GLU A 680 -14.02 10.81 -3.35
C GLU A 680 -13.32 12.04 -3.97
N PHE A 681 -12.01 12.14 -3.79
CA PHE A 681 -11.25 13.28 -4.31
C PHE A 681 -11.14 13.27 -5.84
N LYS A 682 -11.19 12.10 -6.49
CA LYS A 682 -11.36 12.00 -7.94
C LYS A 682 -12.66 12.66 -8.39
N ALA A 683 -13.76 12.37 -7.71
CA ALA A 683 -15.06 12.93 -8.05
C ALA A 683 -15.07 14.47 -7.90
N ARG A 684 -14.54 15.00 -6.78
CA ARG A 684 -14.38 16.45 -6.54
C ARG A 684 -13.45 17.11 -7.55
N PHE A 685 -12.33 16.49 -7.86
CA PHE A 685 -11.40 16.99 -8.88
C PHE A 685 -12.08 17.06 -10.27
N LEU A 686 -12.80 16.00 -10.68
CA LEU A 686 -13.50 15.98 -11.97
C LEU A 686 -14.57 17.05 -12.07
N GLU A 687 -15.34 17.31 -11.01
CA GLU A 687 -16.29 18.42 -10.99
C GLU A 687 -15.60 19.76 -11.24
N LEU A 688 -14.50 20.03 -10.52
CA LEU A 688 -13.74 21.28 -10.66
C LEU A 688 -13.03 21.37 -12.02
N TYR A 689 -12.40 20.31 -12.49
CA TYR A 689 -11.71 20.24 -13.77
C TYR A 689 -12.64 20.61 -14.93
N HIS A 690 -13.86 20.09 -14.92
CA HIS A 690 -14.87 20.37 -15.94
C HIS A 690 -15.58 21.73 -15.77
N THR A 691 -15.24 22.54 -14.78
CA THR A 691 -15.57 23.96 -14.79
C THR A 691 -14.78 24.72 -15.85
N ARG A 692 -13.58 24.24 -16.22
CA ARG A 692 -12.68 24.87 -17.20
C ARG A 692 -12.68 24.18 -18.56
N TYR A 693 -12.79 22.83 -18.60
CA TYR A 693 -12.71 22.02 -19.83
C TYR A 693 -14.05 21.35 -20.13
N LEU A 694 -14.35 21.14 -21.39
CA LEU A 694 -15.52 20.36 -21.80
C LEU A 694 -15.42 18.93 -21.27
N ARG A 695 -16.55 18.39 -20.95
CA ARG A 695 -16.68 17.01 -20.49
C ARG A 695 -16.89 16.09 -21.70
N PRO A 696 -16.24 14.92 -21.79
CA PRO A 696 -16.48 13.95 -22.86
C PRO A 696 -17.95 13.50 -22.89
N TRP A 697 -18.51 13.29 -24.09
CA TRP A 697 -19.88 12.81 -24.28
C TRP A 697 -20.15 11.51 -23.54
N ARG A 698 -19.17 10.60 -23.51
CA ARG A 698 -19.29 9.34 -22.78
C ARG A 698 -19.57 9.54 -21.29
N ASP A 699 -19.05 10.59 -20.66
CA ASP A 699 -19.28 10.84 -19.23
C ASP A 699 -20.74 11.19 -18.94
N TYR A 700 -21.42 11.90 -19.88
CA TYR A 700 -22.86 12.16 -19.79
C TYR A 700 -23.68 10.88 -19.94
N LEU A 701 -23.32 10.00 -20.90
CA LEU A 701 -23.97 8.71 -21.08
C LEU A 701 -23.78 7.82 -19.84
N MET A 702 -22.56 7.72 -19.36
CA MET A 702 -22.20 6.84 -18.24
C MET A 702 -22.72 7.37 -16.90
N GLY A 703 -22.70 8.69 -16.68
CA GLY A 703 -23.28 9.30 -15.49
C GLY A 703 -24.78 9.07 -15.36
N ASN A 704 -25.48 8.96 -16.49
CA ASN A 704 -26.93 8.74 -16.55
C ASN A 704 -27.30 7.29 -16.93
N ILE A 705 -26.39 6.33 -16.88
CA ILE A 705 -26.62 4.95 -17.31
C ILE A 705 -27.85 4.30 -16.63
N GLU A 706 -28.09 4.60 -15.35
CA GLU A 706 -29.22 4.07 -14.60
C GLU A 706 -30.57 4.51 -15.21
N MET A 707 -30.68 5.76 -15.64
CA MET A 707 -31.89 6.28 -16.29
C MET A 707 -32.00 5.75 -17.72
N ILE A 708 -30.91 5.70 -18.46
CA ILE A 708 -30.84 5.18 -19.83
C ILE A 708 -31.25 3.71 -19.84
N ALA A 709 -30.67 2.87 -18.96
CA ALA A 709 -31.01 1.46 -18.87
C ALA A 709 -32.49 1.22 -18.50
N SER A 710 -33.02 2.02 -17.56
CA SER A 710 -34.45 1.96 -17.21
C SER A 710 -35.36 2.25 -18.39
N TRP A 711 -35.00 3.23 -19.21
CA TRP A 711 -35.76 3.57 -20.42
C TRP A 711 -35.64 2.48 -21.51
N GLN A 712 -34.43 1.99 -21.77
CA GLN A 712 -34.16 0.92 -22.74
C GLN A 712 -34.82 -0.41 -22.36
N ALA A 713 -34.95 -0.70 -21.07
CA ALA A 713 -35.57 -1.93 -20.56
C ALA A 713 -37.09 -2.05 -20.90
N ASN A 714 -37.73 -0.98 -21.44
CA ASN A 714 -39.11 -1.08 -21.97
C ASN A 714 -39.17 -1.85 -23.31
N SER A 715 -38.07 -1.95 -24.06
CA SER A 715 -37.96 -2.71 -25.32
C SER A 715 -36.59 -3.34 -25.45
N PRO A 716 -36.22 -4.30 -24.58
CA PRO A 716 -34.85 -4.79 -24.47
C PRO A 716 -34.35 -5.45 -25.76
N GLN A 717 -35.18 -6.19 -26.47
CA GLN A 717 -34.80 -6.86 -27.72
C GLN A 717 -34.38 -5.86 -28.79
N LEU A 718 -35.17 -4.76 -28.97
CA LEU A 718 -34.83 -3.70 -29.92
C LEU A 718 -33.51 -3.02 -29.58
N PHE A 719 -33.32 -2.66 -28.30
CA PHE A 719 -32.08 -2.00 -27.88
C PHE A 719 -30.86 -2.93 -27.93
N ASN A 720 -30.99 -4.22 -27.61
CA ASN A 720 -29.93 -5.20 -27.80
C ASN A 720 -29.53 -5.34 -29.27
N LEU A 721 -30.52 -5.36 -30.19
CA LEU A 721 -30.24 -5.41 -31.63
C LEU A 721 -29.48 -4.15 -32.10
N ILE A 722 -29.85 -2.98 -31.60
CA ILE A 722 -29.19 -1.72 -31.93
C ILE A 722 -27.78 -1.64 -31.34
N THR A 723 -27.58 -2.08 -30.11
CA THR A 723 -26.29 -1.92 -29.40
C THR A 723 -25.27 -3.04 -29.68
N HIS A 724 -25.71 -4.21 -30.19
CA HIS A 724 -24.86 -5.40 -30.38
C HIS A 724 -24.68 -5.77 -31.85
N ASN A 725 -24.53 -4.80 -32.75
CA ASN A 725 -24.12 -5.01 -34.13
C ASN A 725 -22.74 -4.38 -34.42
N ALA A 726 -22.10 -4.81 -35.48
CA ALA A 726 -20.73 -4.40 -35.83
C ALA A 726 -20.59 -2.88 -36.03
N LEU A 727 -21.57 -2.22 -36.60
CA LEU A 727 -21.57 -0.76 -36.81
C LEU A 727 -21.61 0.01 -35.50
N THR A 728 -22.54 -0.34 -34.61
CA THR A 728 -22.66 0.32 -33.30
C THR A 728 -21.44 0.03 -32.44
N TYR A 729 -20.89 -1.18 -32.52
CA TYR A 729 -19.65 -1.51 -31.84
C TYR A 729 -18.49 -0.61 -32.32
N TRP A 730 -18.31 -0.47 -33.62
CA TRP A 730 -17.30 0.41 -34.20
C TRP A 730 -17.50 1.89 -33.80
N VAL A 731 -18.75 2.40 -33.92
CA VAL A 731 -19.09 3.77 -33.49
C VAL A 731 -18.81 3.98 -32.01
N SER A 732 -19.24 3.05 -31.17
CA SER A 732 -19.00 3.11 -29.71
C SER A 732 -17.52 3.17 -29.38
N GLN A 733 -16.71 2.35 -30.06
CA GLN A 733 -15.26 2.29 -29.82
C GLN A 733 -14.56 3.56 -30.33
N GLN A 734 -14.86 4.02 -31.55
CA GLN A 734 -14.14 5.13 -32.17
C GLN A 734 -14.59 6.52 -31.67
N LEU A 735 -15.89 6.73 -31.47
CA LEU A 735 -16.43 8.04 -31.09
C LEU A 735 -16.64 8.21 -29.59
N LEU A 736 -17.03 7.14 -28.88
CA LEU A 736 -17.29 7.22 -27.44
C LEU A 736 -16.14 6.63 -26.62
N GLY A 737 -15.20 5.92 -27.23
CA GLY A 737 -14.13 5.24 -26.50
C GLY A 737 -14.66 4.15 -25.57
N LEU A 738 -15.73 3.45 -25.97
CA LEU A 738 -16.37 2.39 -25.18
C LEU A 738 -16.29 1.05 -25.90
N VAL A 739 -15.97 0.01 -25.14
CA VAL A 739 -15.93 -1.38 -25.59
C VAL A 739 -16.84 -2.25 -24.73
N TYR A 740 -17.38 -3.30 -25.32
CA TYR A 740 -18.13 -4.31 -24.58
C TYR A 740 -19.32 -3.78 -23.80
N LEU A 741 -20.31 -3.20 -24.50
CA LEU A 741 -21.58 -2.77 -23.88
C LEU A 741 -22.35 -4.00 -23.39
N PRO A 742 -22.83 -4.02 -22.12
CA PRO A 742 -23.60 -5.16 -21.61
C PRO A 742 -24.98 -5.25 -22.26
N GLN A 743 -25.47 -6.49 -22.45
CA GLN A 743 -26.81 -6.76 -22.97
C GLN A 743 -27.86 -6.60 -21.88
N LEU A 744 -29.00 -5.98 -22.22
CA LEU A 744 -30.19 -5.95 -21.38
C LEU A 744 -30.79 -7.36 -21.27
N SER A 745 -31.38 -7.68 -20.14
CA SER A 745 -32.16 -8.91 -19.97
C SER A 745 -33.38 -8.87 -20.91
N GLU A 746 -33.53 -9.88 -21.74
CA GLU A 746 -34.67 -9.99 -22.68
C GLU A 746 -35.99 -10.20 -21.93
N PHE A 747 -35.95 -10.97 -20.86
CA PHE A 747 -37.08 -11.16 -19.94
C PHE A 747 -37.02 -10.07 -18.86
N THR A 748 -38.00 -9.17 -18.85
CA THR A 748 -37.99 -8.03 -17.93
C THR A 748 -38.39 -8.42 -16.52
N LEU A 749 -37.83 -7.73 -15.53
CA LEU A 749 -38.21 -7.92 -14.12
C LEU A 749 -39.73 -7.75 -13.92
N GLN A 750 -40.34 -6.77 -14.56
CA GLN A 750 -41.80 -6.52 -14.46
C GLN A 750 -42.64 -7.68 -14.99
N GLN A 751 -42.22 -8.30 -16.10
CA GLN A 751 -42.91 -9.50 -16.62
C GLN A 751 -42.80 -10.65 -15.59
N GLY A 752 -41.64 -10.93 -15.12
CA GLY A 752 -41.40 -12.00 -14.12
C GLY A 752 -42.16 -11.81 -12.82
N LEU A 753 -42.28 -10.58 -12.30
CA LEU A 753 -43.04 -10.28 -11.11
C LEU A 753 -44.58 -10.42 -11.33
N ARG A 754 -45.08 -10.01 -12.52
CA ARG A 754 -46.50 -10.19 -12.86
C ARG A 754 -46.86 -11.68 -12.98
N GLU A 755 -46.06 -12.47 -13.63
CA GLU A 755 -46.27 -13.92 -13.76
C GLU A 755 -46.34 -14.61 -12.40
N ARG A 756 -45.53 -14.12 -11.43
CA ARG A 756 -45.46 -14.64 -10.04
C ARG A 756 -46.50 -14.01 -9.11
N LYS A 757 -47.33 -13.06 -9.61
CA LYS A 757 -48.29 -12.33 -8.78
C LYS A 757 -47.65 -11.67 -7.56
N ALA A 758 -46.41 -11.15 -7.70
CA ALA A 758 -45.67 -10.51 -6.61
C ALA A 758 -46.49 -9.33 -6.02
N PRO A 759 -46.52 -9.17 -4.69
CA PRO A 759 -47.29 -8.10 -4.06
C PRO A 759 -46.70 -6.72 -4.43
N LEU A 760 -47.60 -5.79 -4.72
CA LEU A 760 -47.23 -4.42 -5.02
C LEU A 760 -46.85 -3.69 -3.73
N LEU A 761 -45.80 -2.86 -3.80
CA LEU A 761 -45.41 -2.01 -2.67
C LEU A 761 -46.37 -0.80 -2.61
N ASP A 762 -47.26 -0.79 -1.62
CA ASP A 762 -48.12 0.32 -1.27
C ASP A 762 -47.83 0.81 0.14
N LEU A 763 -47.31 2.02 0.28
CA LEU A 763 -46.92 2.61 1.55
C LEU A 763 -48.06 2.67 2.56
N LYS A 764 -49.33 2.93 2.08
CA LYS A 764 -50.50 3.01 2.95
C LYS A 764 -50.87 1.62 3.52
N GLN A 765 -50.88 0.60 2.69
CA GLN A 765 -51.13 -0.78 3.11
C GLN A 765 -50.06 -1.28 4.03
N LEU A 766 -48.79 -1.06 3.69
CA LEU A 766 -47.65 -1.51 4.51
C LEU A 766 -47.58 -0.83 5.88
N SER A 767 -48.06 0.41 5.98
CA SER A 767 -48.12 1.12 7.27
C SER A 767 -49.11 0.48 8.25
N GLN A 768 -50.14 -0.20 7.74
CA GLN A 768 -51.22 -0.84 8.50
C GLN A 768 -50.87 -2.28 8.94
N LEU A 769 -49.80 -2.87 8.44
CA LEU A 769 -49.37 -4.21 8.82
C LEU A 769 -49.08 -4.31 10.33
N THR A 770 -49.47 -5.42 10.94
CA THR A 770 -49.18 -5.75 12.32
C THR A 770 -47.68 -6.04 12.53
N LYS A 771 -47.23 -5.98 13.75
CA LYS A 771 -45.80 -6.31 14.06
C LYS A 771 -45.35 -7.69 13.54
N PRO A 772 -46.15 -8.78 13.72
CA PRO A 772 -45.80 -10.10 13.15
C PRO A 772 -45.71 -10.07 11.61
N GLU A 773 -46.66 -9.41 10.93
CA GLU A 773 -46.62 -9.30 9.47
C GLU A 773 -45.40 -8.53 8.98
N LYS A 774 -45.03 -7.43 9.66
CA LYS A 774 -43.79 -6.67 9.35
C LYS A 774 -42.51 -7.48 9.56
N SER A 775 -42.48 -8.29 10.64
CA SER A 775 -41.31 -9.16 10.90
C SER A 775 -41.17 -10.29 9.89
N ASN A 776 -42.28 -10.73 9.28
CA ASN A 776 -42.35 -11.73 8.22
C ASN A 776 -42.30 -11.09 6.79
N SER A 777 -41.97 -9.81 6.70
CA SER A 777 -41.93 -9.08 5.43
C SER A 777 -40.51 -8.51 5.21
N VAL A 778 -40.15 -8.31 3.93
CA VAL A 778 -38.90 -7.69 3.53
C VAL A 778 -39.13 -6.81 2.29
N ILE A 779 -38.45 -5.66 2.24
CA ILE A 779 -38.46 -4.78 1.07
C ILE A 779 -37.13 -4.92 0.34
N LEU A 780 -37.19 -5.42 -0.89
CA LEU A 780 -36.06 -5.53 -1.79
C LEU A 780 -35.88 -4.24 -2.62
N LEU A 781 -34.80 -3.54 -2.41
CA LEU A 781 -34.44 -2.35 -3.18
C LEU A 781 -33.86 -2.76 -4.54
N GLN A 782 -34.33 -2.13 -5.59
CA GLN A 782 -33.83 -2.32 -6.94
C GLN A 782 -32.57 -1.48 -7.20
N ASP A 783 -31.68 -2.01 -8.02
CA ASP A 783 -30.60 -1.29 -8.66
C ASP A 783 -30.66 -1.50 -10.19
N ALA A 784 -30.02 -0.59 -10.95
CA ALA A 784 -30.10 -0.63 -12.41
C ALA A 784 -29.45 -1.89 -13.01
N PHE A 785 -28.36 -2.37 -12.39
CA PHE A 785 -27.54 -3.44 -12.98
C PHE A 785 -28.21 -4.80 -12.83
N THR A 786 -28.68 -5.13 -11.65
CA THR A 786 -29.40 -6.39 -11.45
C THR A 786 -30.82 -6.35 -12.06
N SER A 787 -31.52 -5.22 -11.98
CA SER A 787 -32.91 -5.15 -12.49
C SER A 787 -33.03 -5.15 -14.01
N PHE A 788 -32.04 -4.58 -14.73
CA PHE A 788 -32.17 -4.42 -16.20
C PHE A 788 -31.19 -5.31 -16.99
N TYR A 789 -30.04 -5.70 -16.42
CA TYR A 789 -29.07 -6.54 -17.11
C TYR A 789 -29.04 -7.98 -16.59
N GLU A 790 -29.49 -8.25 -15.36
CA GLU A 790 -29.58 -9.58 -14.74
C GLU A 790 -30.91 -9.76 -14.00
N SER A 791 -32.05 -9.45 -14.66
CA SER A 791 -33.39 -9.48 -14.05
C SER A 791 -33.72 -10.84 -13.40
N GLN A 792 -33.20 -11.93 -13.95
CA GLN A 792 -33.38 -13.27 -13.40
C GLN A 792 -32.81 -13.39 -11.98
N LEU A 793 -31.71 -12.71 -11.66
CA LEU A 793 -31.13 -12.71 -10.30
C LEU A 793 -32.09 -12.09 -9.28
N VAL A 794 -32.77 -11.00 -9.63
CA VAL A 794 -33.75 -10.38 -8.74
C VAL A 794 -34.96 -11.31 -8.53
N LEU A 795 -35.42 -11.97 -9.62
CA LEU A 795 -36.50 -12.96 -9.54
C LEU A 795 -36.09 -14.22 -8.72
N ASP A 796 -34.90 -14.67 -8.87
CA ASP A 796 -34.35 -15.80 -8.08
C ASP A 796 -34.23 -15.43 -6.60
N THR A 797 -33.84 -14.18 -6.30
CA THR A 797 -33.79 -13.67 -4.92
C THR A 797 -35.20 -13.55 -4.34
N TYR A 798 -36.15 -13.01 -5.10
CA TYR A 798 -37.57 -12.98 -4.72
C TYR A 798 -38.08 -14.39 -4.37
N TYR A 799 -37.86 -15.33 -5.28
CA TYR A 799 -38.31 -16.71 -5.13
C TYR A 799 -37.64 -17.44 -3.95
N PHE A 800 -36.36 -17.20 -3.72
CA PHE A 800 -35.64 -17.74 -2.58
C PHE A 800 -36.24 -17.28 -1.24
N LEU A 801 -36.51 -15.97 -1.12
CA LEU A 801 -37.09 -15.39 0.10
C LEU A 801 -38.54 -15.82 0.31
N ASP A 802 -39.37 -15.91 -0.77
CA ASP A 802 -40.72 -16.41 -0.75
C ASP A 802 -40.78 -17.87 -0.28
N ARG A 803 -39.84 -18.72 -0.76
CA ARG A 803 -39.70 -20.13 -0.29
C ARG A 803 -39.28 -20.24 1.17
N LEU A 804 -38.61 -19.23 1.73
CA LEU A 804 -38.34 -19.16 3.16
C LEU A 804 -39.54 -18.67 3.98
N GLY A 805 -40.69 -18.37 3.31
CA GLY A 805 -41.93 -17.94 3.97
C GLY A 805 -42.05 -16.42 4.16
N TYR A 806 -41.17 -15.62 3.60
CA TYR A 806 -41.27 -14.16 3.71
C TYR A 806 -42.16 -13.56 2.65
N THR A 807 -42.91 -12.52 3.03
CA THR A 807 -43.62 -11.66 2.05
C THR A 807 -42.62 -10.63 1.50
N VAL A 808 -42.31 -10.75 0.22
CA VAL A 808 -41.28 -9.90 -0.42
C VAL A 808 -41.94 -8.78 -1.22
N TYR A 809 -41.68 -7.55 -0.84
CA TYR A 809 -42.09 -6.35 -1.57
C TYR A 809 -40.94 -5.82 -2.38
N ILE A 810 -41.13 -5.59 -3.67
CA ILE A 810 -40.07 -4.97 -4.52
C ILE A 810 -40.36 -3.47 -4.58
N ALA A 811 -39.38 -2.68 -4.08
CA ALA A 811 -39.50 -1.22 -4.20
C ALA A 811 -39.44 -0.79 -5.66
N PRO A 812 -40.23 0.23 -6.09
CA PRO A 812 -40.07 0.80 -7.42
C PRO A 812 -38.62 1.22 -7.69
N PHE A 813 -38.17 1.05 -8.94
CA PHE A 813 -36.84 1.49 -9.33
C PHE A 813 -36.67 2.99 -9.17
N PHE A 814 -35.57 3.40 -8.54
CA PHE A 814 -35.07 4.76 -8.52
C PHE A 814 -33.56 4.77 -8.70
N PRO A 815 -32.98 5.70 -9.49
CA PRO A 815 -31.56 5.75 -9.70
C PRO A 815 -30.82 6.03 -8.41
N ASN A 816 -29.79 5.22 -8.10
CA ASN A 816 -28.93 5.42 -6.92
C ASN A 816 -28.04 6.67 -7.07
N GLY A 817 -27.58 6.97 -8.28
CA GLY A 817 -26.72 8.10 -8.58
C GLY A 817 -25.23 7.82 -8.44
N LYS A 818 -24.81 6.61 -8.07
CA LYS A 818 -23.40 6.22 -8.00
C LYS A 818 -22.60 6.53 -9.27
N PRO A 819 -23.11 6.28 -10.50
CA PRO A 819 -22.43 6.67 -11.73
C PRO A 819 -22.21 8.18 -11.86
N LEU A 820 -23.15 9.02 -11.39
CA LEU A 820 -22.97 10.47 -11.35
C LEU A 820 -21.81 10.88 -10.44
N HIS A 821 -21.72 10.30 -9.25
CA HIS A 821 -20.61 10.52 -8.32
C HIS A 821 -19.27 10.15 -8.94
N VAL A 822 -19.16 8.93 -9.48
CA VAL A 822 -17.89 8.42 -10.07
C VAL A 822 -17.39 9.30 -11.22
N LYS A 823 -18.31 9.88 -12.00
CA LYS A 823 -18.00 10.79 -13.12
C LYS A 823 -17.91 12.27 -12.71
N GLY A 824 -18.02 12.60 -11.41
CA GLY A 824 -17.87 13.97 -10.88
C GLY A 824 -19.03 14.91 -11.28
N PHE A 825 -20.26 14.41 -11.35
CA PHE A 825 -21.48 15.23 -11.46
C PHE A 825 -22.06 15.48 -10.05
N LEU A 826 -21.25 16.05 -9.15
CA LEU A 826 -21.56 16.08 -7.71
C LEU A 826 -22.82 16.87 -7.36
N LYS A 827 -23.10 17.97 -8.06
CA LYS A 827 -24.34 18.74 -7.86
C LYS A 827 -25.58 17.91 -8.21
N GLN A 828 -25.53 17.16 -9.33
CA GLN A 828 -26.63 16.28 -9.73
C GLN A 828 -26.76 15.10 -8.76
N PHE A 829 -25.62 14.54 -8.33
CA PHE A 829 -25.58 13.49 -7.32
C PHE A 829 -26.21 13.96 -6.01
N GLN A 830 -25.82 15.13 -5.47
CA GLN A 830 -26.37 15.70 -4.24
C GLN A 830 -27.91 15.91 -4.33
N SER A 831 -28.39 16.42 -5.47
CA SER A 831 -29.85 16.54 -5.71
C SER A 831 -30.54 15.17 -5.70
N ARG A 832 -29.89 14.14 -6.26
CA ARG A 832 -30.38 12.76 -6.25
C ARG A 832 -30.42 12.19 -4.84
N VAL A 833 -29.35 12.35 -4.09
CA VAL A 833 -29.22 11.91 -2.68
C VAL A 833 -30.37 12.47 -1.85
N LYS A 834 -30.65 13.78 -1.92
CA LYS A 834 -31.74 14.40 -1.15
C LYS A 834 -33.09 13.73 -1.43
N LYS A 835 -33.47 13.56 -2.72
CA LYS A 835 -34.72 12.92 -3.11
C LYS A 835 -34.80 11.46 -2.65
N ASN A 836 -33.71 10.73 -2.81
CA ASN A 836 -33.70 9.32 -2.46
C ASN A 836 -33.76 9.10 -0.93
N ILE A 837 -33.13 9.97 -0.14
CA ILE A 837 -33.20 9.89 1.32
C ILE A 837 -34.63 10.12 1.82
N GLU A 838 -35.38 11.07 1.26
CA GLU A 838 -36.78 11.29 1.60
C GLU A 838 -37.60 10.01 1.39
N TYR A 839 -37.45 9.36 0.24
CA TYR A 839 -38.13 8.11 -0.07
C TYR A 839 -37.67 6.93 0.80
N LEU A 840 -36.37 6.75 0.96
CA LEU A 840 -35.79 5.69 1.79
C LEU A 840 -36.19 5.85 3.27
N THR A 841 -36.30 7.06 3.77
CA THR A 841 -36.80 7.35 5.12
C THR A 841 -38.25 6.93 5.29
N GLN A 842 -39.12 7.19 4.28
CA GLN A 842 -40.48 6.71 4.30
C GLN A 842 -40.54 5.18 4.34
N LEU A 843 -39.73 4.48 3.55
CA LEU A 843 -39.64 3.02 3.58
C LEU A 843 -39.14 2.51 4.94
N ASN A 844 -38.10 3.10 5.47
CA ASN A 844 -37.50 2.70 6.74
C ASN A 844 -38.47 2.87 7.93
N ASN A 845 -39.29 3.92 7.89
CA ASN A 845 -40.32 4.20 8.91
C ASN A 845 -41.45 3.16 8.94
N LEU A 846 -41.60 2.34 7.91
CA LEU A 846 -42.54 1.21 7.91
C LEU A 846 -42.13 0.14 8.94
N GLY A 847 -40.85 0.12 9.35
CA GLY A 847 -40.31 -0.90 10.26
C GLY A 847 -40.17 -2.28 9.60
N ILE A 848 -40.13 -2.35 8.27
CA ILE A 848 -39.86 -3.55 7.47
C ILE A 848 -38.39 -3.46 7.01
N PRO A 849 -37.59 -4.55 7.12
CA PRO A 849 -36.18 -4.53 6.70
C PRO A 849 -35.99 -4.15 5.22
N LEU A 850 -35.04 -3.23 4.96
CA LEU A 850 -34.62 -2.86 3.61
C LEU A 850 -33.37 -3.67 3.24
N ILE A 851 -33.41 -4.40 2.13
CA ILE A 851 -32.29 -5.20 1.63
C ILE A 851 -31.98 -4.86 0.17
N GLY A 852 -30.71 -5.09 -0.23
CA GLY A 852 -30.28 -4.98 -1.62
C GLY A 852 -29.32 -6.10 -2.00
N ILE A 853 -29.23 -6.38 -3.30
CA ILE A 853 -28.43 -7.49 -3.85
C ILE A 853 -27.03 -7.03 -4.24
N GLU A 854 -26.93 -5.92 -4.99
CA GLU A 854 -25.66 -5.45 -5.57
C GLU A 854 -24.84 -4.67 -4.55
N PRO A 855 -23.67 -5.19 -4.13
CA PRO A 855 -22.87 -4.58 -3.05
C PRO A 855 -22.45 -3.13 -3.34
N SER A 856 -22.05 -2.83 -4.57
CA SER A 856 -21.56 -1.50 -4.92
C SER A 856 -22.65 -0.43 -4.79
N MET A 857 -23.92 -0.82 -4.98
CA MET A 857 -25.07 0.07 -4.88
C MET A 857 -25.55 0.24 -3.45
N VAL A 858 -25.68 -0.87 -2.69
CA VAL A 858 -26.06 -0.85 -1.28
C VAL A 858 -25.06 -0.07 -0.43
N LEU A 859 -23.78 -0.32 -0.63
CA LEU A 859 -22.72 0.35 0.13
C LEU A 859 -22.58 1.84 -0.22
N ALA A 860 -23.10 2.30 -1.37
CA ALA A 860 -23.18 3.71 -1.68
C ALA A 860 -24.14 4.48 -0.75
N TYR A 861 -25.22 3.86 -0.30
CA TYR A 861 -26.11 4.45 0.71
C TYR A 861 -25.42 4.65 2.07
N ARG A 862 -24.42 3.80 2.41
CA ARG A 862 -23.71 3.84 3.68
C ARG A 862 -22.49 4.75 3.68
N ASP A 863 -21.89 5.06 2.53
CA ASP A 863 -20.67 5.87 2.44
C ASP A 863 -20.92 7.18 1.69
N GLU A 864 -21.17 7.15 0.36
CA GLU A 864 -21.30 8.38 -0.42
C GLU A 864 -22.49 9.24 0.02
N TYR A 865 -23.63 8.64 0.35
CA TYR A 865 -24.81 9.39 0.78
C TYR A 865 -24.57 10.17 2.06
N HIS A 866 -23.84 9.61 3.04
CA HIS A 866 -23.49 10.31 4.27
C HIS A 866 -22.68 11.59 4.05
N LYS A 867 -21.84 11.62 3.01
CA LYS A 867 -20.97 12.76 2.71
C LYS A 867 -21.68 13.94 2.03
N TYR A 868 -22.84 13.69 1.43
CA TYR A 868 -23.58 14.68 0.64
C TYR A 868 -24.96 15.01 1.21
N ASN A 869 -25.21 14.63 2.46
CA ASN A 869 -26.45 14.93 3.15
C ASN A 869 -26.20 15.65 4.47
N ASP A 870 -26.86 16.82 4.61
CA ASP A 870 -26.80 17.65 5.83
C ASP A 870 -27.72 17.13 6.94
N LEU A 871 -28.61 16.15 6.64
CA LEU A 871 -29.54 15.56 7.59
C LEU A 871 -28.92 14.31 8.25
N SER A 872 -29.12 14.13 9.55
CA SER A 872 -28.62 12.97 10.25
C SER A 872 -29.27 11.68 9.72
N MET A 873 -28.51 10.85 9.00
CA MET A 873 -28.96 9.53 8.52
C MET A 873 -28.84 8.43 9.58
N ASN A 874 -28.69 8.77 10.86
CA ASN A 874 -28.37 7.83 11.92
C ASN A 874 -29.35 6.66 12.09
N ASN A 875 -30.56 6.76 11.48
CA ASN A 875 -31.61 5.76 11.61
C ASN A 875 -31.90 5.00 10.30
N LEU A 876 -31.27 5.35 9.15
CA LEU A 876 -31.51 4.65 7.89
C LEU A 876 -30.64 3.39 7.81
N LYS A 877 -31.29 2.22 7.91
CA LYS A 877 -30.64 0.92 7.87
C LYS A 877 -30.98 0.17 6.58
N ILE A 878 -30.01 0.07 5.66
CA ILE A 878 -30.12 -0.73 4.43
C ILE A 878 -29.08 -1.85 4.51
N ASN A 879 -29.54 -3.11 4.44
CA ASN A 879 -28.67 -4.27 4.59
C ASN A 879 -28.32 -4.88 3.22
N LEU A 880 -27.13 -5.44 3.12
CA LEU A 880 -26.86 -6.45 2.11
C LEU A 880 -27.70 -7.71 2.41
N LEU A 881 -28.06 -8.46 1.37
CA LEU A 881 -28.89 -9.65 1.53
C LEU A 881 -28.33 -10.63 2.59
N GLN A 882 -27.02 -10.90 2.57
CA GLN A 882 -26.36 -11.80 3.53
C GLN A 882 -26.33 -11.27 4.96
N GLU A 883 -26.26 -9.95 5.14
CA GLU A 883 -26.30 -9.35 6.49
C GLU A 883 -27.66 -9.54 7.13
N TRP A 884 -28.70 -9.49 6.34
CA TRP A 884 -30.05 -9.75 6.80
C TRP A 884 -30.28 -11.26 7.01
N LEU A 885 -29.90 -12.13 6.05
CA LEU A 885 -30.05 -13.58 6.16
C LEU A 885 -29.35 -14.18 7.39
N VAL A 886 -28.17 -13.65 7.74
CA VAL A 886 -27.43 -14.17 8.90
C VAL A 886 -28.16 -13.94 10.24
N THR A 887 -29.12 -13.03 10.27
CA THR A 887 -29.97 -12.81 11.46
C THR A 887 -31.23 -13.68 11.45
N HIS A 888 -31.44 -14.50 10.39
CA HIS A 888 -32.61 -15.39 10.21
C HIS A 888 -32.16 -16.81 9.82
N LEU A 889 -31.09 -17.31 10.44
CA LEU A 889 -30.53 -18.63 10.15
C LEU A 889 -31.45 -19.77 10.48
N ASP A 890 -32.33 -19.60 11.46
CA ASP A 890 -33.35 -20.54 11.91
C ASP A 890 -34.43 -20.84 10.86
N GLN A 891 -34.57 -19.96 9.87
CA GLN A 891 -35.51 -20.12 8.74
C GLN A 891 -34.90 -20.87 7.54
N LEU A 892 -33.60 -21.15 7.58
CA LEU A 892 -32.91 -21.80 6.48
C LEU A 892 -33.09 -23.33 6.53
N PRO A 893 -33.48 -23.97 5.41
CA PRO A 893 -33.59 -25.41 5.35
C PRO A 893 -32.19 -26.05 5.38
N TYR A 894 -32.08 -27.20 6.05
CA TYR A 894 -30.86 -27.99 6.05
C TYR A 894 -30.85 -28.94 4.83
N ILE A 895 -29.96 -28.71 3.88
CA ILE A 895 -29.86 -29.43 2.61
C ILE A 895 -28.38 -29.79 2.37
N PRO A 896 -27.89 -30.85 3.04
CA PRO A 896 -26.47 -31.18 2.98
C PRO A 896 -26.04 -31.64 1.59
N THR A 897 -24.82 -31.22 1.17
CA THR A 897 -24.15 -31.71 -0.02
C THR A 897 -22.65 -31.77 0.24
N ASP A 898 -21.96 -32.75 -0.36
CA ASP A 898 -20.49 -32.88 -0.27
C ASP A 898 -19.77 -32.01 -1.29
N ASN A 899 -20.49 -31.49 -2.29
CA ASN A 899 -19.91 -30.71 -3.36
C ASN A 899 -19.71 -29.24 -2.94
N PRO A 900 -18.48 -28.74 -2.81
CA PRO A 900 -18.24 -27.38 -2.37
C PRO A 900 -18.57 -26.33 -3.44
N TYR A 901 -19.00 -25.16 -2.97
CA TYR A 901 -18.99 -23.94 -3.77
C TYR A 901 -17.76 -23.08 -3.45
N TYR A 902 -17.41 -22.17 -4.38
CA TYR A 902 -16.24 -21.29 -4.29
C TYR A 902 -16.69 -19.84 -4.45
N LEU A 903 -16.58 -19.04 -3.39
CA LEU A 903 -17.03 -17.65 -3.39
C LEU A 903 -15.86 -16.69 -3.71
N LEU A 904 -16.03 -15.89 -4.78
CA LEU A 904 -15.20 -14.75 -5.12
C LEU A 904 -16.00 -13.46 -4.84
N SER A 905 -15.72 -12.81 -3.71
CA SER A 905 -16.47 -11.64 -3.27
C SER A 905 -16.08 -10.37 -3.99
N HIS A 906 -17.03 -9.44 -4.12
CA HIS A 906 -16.81 -8.13 -4.74
C HIS A 906 -15.78 -7.28 -3.97
N CYS A 907 -14.96 -6.50 -4.68
CA CYS A 907 -13.92 -5.69 -4.06
C CYS A 907 -14.47 -4.66 -3.05
N THR A 908 -15.65 -4.07 -3.30
CA THR A 908 -16.28 -3.11 -2.37
C THR A 908 -16.77 -3.81 -1.09
N GLU A 909 -17.24 -5.05 -1.14
CA GLU A 909 -17.54 -5.85 0.06
C GLU A 909 -16.29 -6.08 0.90
N LYS A 910 -15.19 -6.49 0.25
CA LYS A 910 -13.90 -6.71 0.92
C LYS A 910 -13.30 -5.45 1.55
N THR A 911 -13.83 -4.28 1.23
CA THR A 911 -13.32 -2.99 1.72
C THR A 911 -14.26 -2.24 2.66
N LEU A 912 -15.57 -2.39 2.50
CA LEU A 912 -16.57 -1.65 3.28
C LEU A 912 -17.56 -2.54 4.05
N ALA A 913 -17.55 -3.86 3.81
CA ALA A 913 -18.39 -4.85 4.49
C ALA A 913 -17.57 -6.12 4.78
N LEU A 914 -16.55 -5.99 5.61
CA LEU A 914 -15.49 -6.98 5.82
C LEU A 914 -15.99 -8.37 6.25
N GLU A 915 -17.10 -8.44 6.99
CA GLU A 915 -17.71 -9.68 7.43
C GLU A 915 -18.59 -10.35 6.35
N SER A 916 -18.87 -9.68 5.23
CA SER A 916 -19.78 -10.17 4.19
C SER A 916 -19.49 -11.60 3.71
N SER A 917 -18.22 -11.89 3.42
CA SER A 917 -17.82 -13.23 2.96
C SER A 917 -18.03 -14.31 4.00
N LYS A 918 -17.75 -14.01 5.28
CA LYS A 918 -18.00 -14.94 6.42
C LYS A 918 -19.48 -15.11 6.70
N GLN A 919 -20.29 -14.06 6.48
CA GLN A 919 -21.74 -14.15 6.58
C GLN A 919 -22.30 -15.13 5.55
N TRP A 920 -21.88 -15.05 4.28
CA TRP A 920 -22.21 -16.06 3.29
C TRP A 920 -21.76 -17.46 3.70
N GLN A 921 -20.54 -17.61 4.19
CA GLN A 921 -20.05 -18.91 4.66
C GLN A 921 -20.90 -19.49 5.79
N LYS A 922 -21.34 -18.65 6.74
CA LYS A 922 -22.23 -19.06 7.82
C LYS A 922 -23.60 -19.50 7.30
N ILE A 923 -24.19 -18.78 6.35
CA ILE A 923 -25.45 -19.10 5.71
C ILE A 923 -25.37 -20.47 5.00
N PHE A 924 -24.36 -20.66 4.16
CA PHE A 924 -24.13 -21.93 3.46
C PHE A 924 -23.90 -23.09 4.44
N LYS A 925 -23.08 -22.87 5.46
CA LYS A 925 -22.84 -23.88 6.52
C LYS A 925 -24.13 -24.27 7.25
N THR A 926 -25.01 -23.33 7.55
CA THR A 926 -26.30 -23.62 8.20
C THR A 926 -27.19 -24.50 7.30
N MET A 927 -27.11 -24.30 5.99
CA MET A 927 -27.82 -25.17 5.04
C MET A 927 -27.13 -26.52 4.79
N GLY A 928 -25.95 -26.78 5.37
CA GLY A 928 -25.21 -28.03 5.16
C GLY A 928 -24.37 -28.02 3.86
N ILE A 929 -24.10 -26.84 3.28
CA ILE A 929 -23.40 -26.68 2.00
C ILE A 929 -21.99 -26.17 2.26
N PRO A 930 -20.90 -26.85 1.84
CA PRO A 930 -19.54 -26.34 1.96
C PRO A 930 -19.31 -25.12 1.07
N LEU A 931 -18.77 -24.02 1.65
CA LEU A 931 -18.40 -22.81 0.93
C LEU A 931 -16.95 -22.42 1.19
N ASN A 932 -16.13 -22.47 0.14
CA ASN A 932 -14.73 -22.05 0.18
C ASN A 932 -14.62 -20.56 -0.19
N LEU A 933 -14.02 -19.76 0.70
CA LEU A 933 -13.77 -18.35 0.44
C LEU A 933 -12.46 -18.20 -0.33
N MET A 934 -12.54 -17.72 -1.59
CA MET A 934 -11.38 -17.59 -2.46
C MET A 934 -10.68 -16.24 -2.24
N GLN A 935 -9.37 -16.30 -2.04
CA GLN A 935 -8.53 -15.10 -1.89
C GLN A 935 -8.26 -14.48 -3.26
N THR A 936 -8.86 -13.34 -3.55
CA THR A 936 -8.67 -12.60 -4.81
C THR A 936 -8.60 -11.10 -4.56
N GLY A 937 -7.89 -10.39 -5.43
CA GLY A 937 -7.91 -8.92 -5.47
C GLY A 937 -9.10 -8.39 -6.27
N CYS A 938 -8.86 -7.37 -7.10
CA CYS A 938 -9.88 -6.79 -7.98
C CYS A 938 -10.06 -7.63 -9.27
N CYS A 939 -11.28 -7.70 -9.78
CA CYS A 939 -11.57 -8.34 -11.08
C CYS A 939 -11.18 -7.47 -12.29
N GLY A 940 -10.89 -6.18 -12.10
CA GLY A 940 -10.50 -5.25 -13.16
C GLY A 940 -11.65 -4.53 -13.87
N MET A 941 -12.90 -4.92 -13.70
CA MET A 941 -14.05 -4.26 -14.39
C MET A 941 -14.40 -2.92 -13.76
N ALA A 942 -14.62 -2.87 -12.45
CA ALA A 942 -14.94 -1.68 -11.67
C ALA A 942 -15.95 -0.72 -12.34
N GLY A 943 -17.16 -1.19 -12.54
CA GLY A 943 -18.23 -0.45 -13.22
C GLY A 943 -17.83 -0.11 -14.66
N MET A 944 -17.52 1.16 -14.93
CA MET A 944 -17.24 1.64 -16.31
C MET A 944 -15.78 1.50 -16.73
N TYR A 945 -14.83 1.38 -15.78
CA TYR A 945 -13.40 1.35 -16.07
C TYR A 945 -13.01 0.30 -17.13
N GLY A 946 -13.49 -0.93 -16.97
CA GLY A 946 -13.23 -2.01 -17.92
C GLY A 946 -13.92 -1.86 -19.27
N HIS A 947 -14.88 -0.93 -19.42
CA HIS A 947 -15.57 -0.63 -20.67
C HIS A 947 -14.94 0.56 -21.42
N GLU A 948 -14.02 1.30 -20.82
CA GLU A 948 -13.29 2.40 -21.48
C GLU A 948 -12.12 1.85 -22.29
N THR A 949 -12.00 2.24 -23.55
CA THR A 949 -10.99 1.73 -24.51
C THR A 949 -9.57 1.89 -23.97
N GLU A 950 -9.26 3.04 -23.36
CA GLU A 950 -7.95 3.35 -22.78
C GLU A 950 -7.60 2.46 -21.57
N HIS A 951 -8.58 1.88 -20.91
CA HIS A 951 -8.39 1.03 -19.72
C HIS A 951 -8.61 -0.46 -19.98
N TYR A 952 -8.99 -0.83 -21.21
CA TYR A 952 -9.31 -2.21 -21.55
C TYR A 952 -8.17 -3.20 -21.29
N ALA A 953 -6.97 -2.86 -21.76
CA ALA A 953 -5.78 -3.70 -21.56
C ALA A 953 -5.45 -3.86 -20.07
N SER A 954 -5.44 -2.75 -19.32
CA SER A 954 -5.18 -2.76 -17.87
C SER A 954 -6.27 -3.53 -17.10
N SER A 955 -7.54 -3.39 -17.49
CA SER A 955 -8.64 -4.16 -16.90
C SER A 955 -8.44 -5.68 -17.05
N ARG A 956 -7.98 -6.13 -18.23
CA ARG A 956 -7.68 -7.55 -18.48
C ARG A 956 -6.43 -8.02 -17.73
N GLY A 957 -5.37 -7.20 -17.69
CA GLY A 957 -4.16 -7.52 -16.93
C GLY A 957 -4.42 -7.67 -15.42
N ILE A 958 -5.25 -6.80 -14.84
CA ILE A 958 -5.70 -6.93 -13.44
C ILE A 958 -6.44 -8.27 -13.22
N TYR A 959 -7.30 -8.67 -14.17
CA TYR A 959 -8.00 -9.96 -14.10
C TYR A 959 -7.02 -11.13 -14.14
N GLN A 960 -6.12 -11.11 -15.12
CA GLN A 960 -5.13 -12.18 -15.35
C GLN A 960 -4.15 -12.35 -14.18
N SER A 961 -3.82 -11.26 -13.49
CA SER A 961 -2.91 -11.32 -12.33
C SER A 961 -3.58 -11.83 -11.04
N SER A 962 -4.91 -11.83 -10.95
CA SER A 962 -5.63 -12.15 -9.70
C SER A 962 -6.71 -13.22 -9.87
N TRP A 963 -7.76 -12.93 -10.64
CA TRP A 963 -8.93 -13.81 -10.78
C TRP A 963 -8.68 -15.00 -11.70
N GLY A 964 -8.00 -14.78 -12.82
CA GLY A 964 -7.73 -15.82 -13.82
C GLY A 964 -7.06 -17.08 -13.24
N PRO A 965 -5.93 -16.96 -12.52
CA PRO A 965 -5.27 -18.13 -11.91
C PRO A 965 -6.13 -18.88 -10.91
N VAL A 966 -6.93 -18.14 -10.10
CA VAL A 966 -7.84 -18.76 -9.11
C VAL A 966 -8.94 -19.55 -9.79
N LEU A 967 -9.55 -19.00 -10.85
CA LEU A 967 -10.60 -19.69 -11.60
C LEU A 967 -10.05 -20.88 -12.39
N ALA A 968 -8.82 -20.80 -12.90
CA ALA A 968 -8.19 -21.89 -13.62
C ALA A 968 -7.93 -23.12 -12.72
N ALA A 969 -7.77 -22.91 -11.41
CA ALA A 969 -7.54 -23.98 -10.44
C ALA A 969 -8.82 -24.66 -9.91
N ILE A 970 -10.02 -24.18 -10.30
CA ILE A 970 -11.31 -24.74 -9.84
C ILE A 970 -11.86 -25.66 -10.92
N GLU A 971 -12.13 -26.91 -10.56
CA GLU A 971 -12.86 -27.88 -11.38
C GLU A 971 -14.36 -27.55 -11.39
N GLU A 972 -15.09 -27.92 -12.44
CA GLU A 972 -16.53 -27.65 -12.59
C GLU A 972 -16.92 -26.18 -12.33
N LYS A 973 -16.03 -25.25 -12.66
CA LYS A 973 -16.12 -23.83 -12.28
C LYS A 973 -17.43 -23.14 -12.69
N GLN A 974 -18.06 -23.56 -13.80
CA GLN A 974 -19.30 -22.94 -14.27
C GLN A 974 -20.49 -23.16 -13.33
N GLU A 975 -20.51 -24.28 -12.62
CA GLU A 975 -21.61 -24.66 -11.74
C GLU A 975 -21.33 -24.34 -10.27
N ARG A 976 -20.03 -24.22 -9.91
CA ARG A 976 -19.58 -24.15 -8.52
C ARG A 976 -19.04 -22.78 -8.09
N VAL A 977 -18.73 -21.92 -9.04
CA VAL A 977 -18.20 -20.58 -8.72
C VAL A 977 -19.34 -19.58 -8.49
N LEU A 978 -19.27 -18.92 -7.33
CA LEU A 978 -20.19 -17.88 -6.91
C LEU A 978 -19.50 -16.52 -6.89
N VAL A 979 -20.19 -15.49 -7.40
CA VAL A 979 -19.66 -14.12 -7.47
C VAL A 979 -20.74 -13.12 -7.05
N SER A 980 -20.49 -12.34 -6.00
CA SER A 980 -21.50 -11.45 -5.40
C SER A 980 -21.77 -10.17 -6.21
N GLY A 981 -20.77 -9.61 -6.93
CA GLY A 981 -20.94 -8.33 -7.61
C GLY A 981 -21.17 -8.44 -9.13
N TYR A 982 -22.06 -7.63 -9.68
CA TYR A 982 -22.39 -7.55 -11.11
C TYR A 982 -21.16 -7.30 -11.98
N SER A 983 -20.34 -6.29 -11.65
CA SER A 983 -19.15 -5.96 -12.43
C SER A 983 -18.15 -7.13 -12.49
N CYS A 984 -18.07 -7.93 -11.45
CA CYS A 984 -17.20 -9.11 -11.41
C CYS A 984 -17.77 -10.24 -12.28
N ARG A 985 -19.09 -10.50 -12.24
CA ARG A 985 -19.76 -11.48 -13.11
C ARG A 985 -19.61 -11.09 -14.58
N SER A 986 -19.79 -9.81 -14.89
CA SER A 986 -19.58 -9.25 -16.23
C SER A 986 -18.12 -9.43 -16.71
N GLN A 987 -17.13 -9.27 -15.82
CA GLN A 987 -15.73 -9.48 -16.16
C GLN A 987 -15.42 -10.94 -16.46
N VAL A 988 -15.92 -11.87 -15.64
CA VAL A 988 -15.75 -13.32 -15.90
C VAL A 988 -16.43 -13.69 -17.23
N LYS A 989 -17.66 -13.20 -17.49
CA LYS A 989 -18.32 -13.41 -18.78
C LYS A 989 -17.46 -12.93 -19.95
N ARG A 990 -16.83 -11.76 -19.83
CA ARG A 990 -15.96 -11.21 -20.87
C ARG A 990 -14.66 -12.00 -21.08
N CYS A 991 -14.04 -12.48 -19.99
CA CYS A 991 -12.73 -13.13 -20.05
C CYS A 991 -12.81 -14.65 -20.28
N GLU A 992 -13.85 -15.30 -19.72
CA GLU A 992 -14.02 -16.77 -19.69
C GLU A 992 -15.17 -17.27 -20.59
N GLY A 993 -16.06 -16.38 -21.07
CA GLY A 993 -17.17 -16.73 -21.93
C GLY A 993 -18.43 -17.26 -21.22
N TRP A 994 -18.46 -17.32 -19.88
CA TRP A 994 -19.61 -17.77 -19.08
C TRP A 994 -19.86 -16.84 -17.90
N THR A 995 -21.12 -16.82 -17.39
CA THR A 995 -21.53 -15.95 -16.28
C THR A 995 -21.61 -16.74 -14.98
N PRO A 996 -20.84 -16.39 -13.92
CA PRO A 996 -20.95 -17.04 -12.62
C PRO A 996 -22.29 -16.80 -11.95
N LEU A 997 -22.70 -17.74 -11.11
CA LEU A 997 -23.89 -17.58 -10.28
C LEU A 997 -23.65 -16.56 -9.15
N HIS A 998 -24.72 -15.89 -8.74
CA HIS A 998 -24.73 -15.17 -7.46
C HIS A 998 -24.90 -16.18 -6.29
N PRO A 999 -24.39 -15.90 -5.06
CA PRO A 999 -24.58 -16.81 -3.93
C PRO A 999 -26.03 -17.27 -3.68
N VAL A 1000 -27.01 -16.35 -3.81
CA VAL A 1000 -28.44 -16.70 -3.68
C VAL A 1000 -28.91 -17.72 -4.73
N GLN A 1001 -28.38 -17.64 -5.94
CA GLN A 1001 -28.71 -18.60 -7.01
C GLN A 1001 -28.12 -19.99 -6.71
N GLY A 1002 -26.91 -20.05 -6.13
CA GLY A 1002 -26.31 -21.28 -5.64
C GLY A 1002 -27.14 -21.92 -4.52
N LEU A 1003 -27.65 -21.14 -3.57
CA LEU A 1003 -28.58 -21.63 -2.53
C LEU A 1003 -29.90 -22.13 -3.11
N LEU A 1004 -30.48 -21.35 -4.04
CA LEU A 1004 -31.76 -21.69 -4.67
C LEU A 1004 -31.67 -22.97 -5.50
N SER A 1005 -30.55 -23.21 -6.18
CA SER A 1005 -30.34 -24.44 -6.98
C SER A 1005 -30.44 -25.69 -6.10
N GLN A 1006 -29.94 -25.64 -4.87
CA GLN A 1006 -30.01 -26.77 -3.93
C GLN A 1006 -31.45 -27.00 -3.42
N ILE A 1007 -32.22 -25.94 -3.22
CA ILE A 1007 -33.65 -26.08 -2.83
C ILE A 1007 -34.46 -26.72 -3.97
N LYS A 1008 -34.19 -26.35 -5.23
CA LYS A 1008 -34.91 -26.87 -6.42
C LYS A 1008 -34.59 -28.33 -6.71
N THR A 1009 -33.43 -28.83 -6.36
CA THR A 1009 -33.06 -30.25 -6.58
C THR A 1009 -33.79 -31.24 -5.66
N GLN A 1010 -34.41 -30.77 -4.56
CA GLN A 1010 -35.14 -31.61 -3.64
C GLN A 1010 -36.69 -31.58 -3.83
N THR A 1011 -37.17 -30.64 -4.66
CA THR A 1011 -38.63 -30.59 -5.03
C THR A 1011 -38.84 -31.15 -6.42
#